data_72644a8cffd8089e127759990c932df3
#
_entry.id   72644a8cffd8089e127759990c932df3
#
_cell.length_a   1.000
_cell.length_b   1.000
_cell.length_c   1.000
_cell.angle_alpha   90.00
_cell.angle_beta   90.00
_cell.angle_gamma   90.00
#
_symmetry.space_group_name_H-M   'P 1'
#
loop_
_entity.id
_entity.type
_entity.pdbx_description
1 polymer ?
#
loop_
_entity_poly.entity_id
_entity_poly.type
_entity_poly.pdbx_seq_one_letter_code
_entity_poly.pdbx_strand_id
1 'polypeptide(L)'
;MGERCTVEGTVQSVIFQNEENGYTVLSLAVDGQEEPVTVVGCIPCAAAGEGMTVTGVWVEHPSYGPQLTAESVERRLPRDEADMAAYLGSGILKGVGPATAERLVERFGMDTLRVIEEEPERLQTLKGITAKRAMELSAAFRALTGLRQVMEFLARYELPVHLAMAVQRTYGDGAMQALRDDPYLLSREQYGVDFAVTDAIALSMGFGGDDPCRLEAAVLYELSHNLHNGHVFLPREKLIQAAAQLIGVETDAVELALDKLIERFGVVEKPIANVMGCYLPRLYQAETFVAERLVSMVKTPVEQLARVEKTIADIEQAQGVSYAPLQRQAVALAADSGVLLLTGGPGTGKTTSLRGIVTLYERMGLDVLLLAPTGRAAKRLGEVTGREAQTIHRCLGMSFNDLTGQVTFKKDAKDPLEAHAVIVDEMSMVDLELMRALLEALRPSCRLVMVGDPDQLPSVGAGNVLGDLLHSGVIPAVALTQVFRQAEQSAIIRNAHAVNMGQPPRLDSNQGDFFFLCRRSPERLVQTVVELCRDRLPKSMGMEASQIQVLSPTRRGECGTVSLNRALQAALNPPARDKAQKQWGDMVFRVGDRIMQTKNNYDVLWTRDDGTVGSGIFNGDVGVIEDIDPAGELLTVRFDDRTAVYTADLLAQLDMAYAMTVHKSQGSEYPAVVLVSAPAAPSLMVRGVLYTAITRARKLLVLVGDDGTPGKMAANDRQQRRYSGLRRRLKEGMA
;
A
#
# COMPACT_ATOMS: atom_id res chain seq x y z
N MET A 1 33.53 6.56 -10.17
CA MET A 1 33.41 5.22 -9.57
C MET A 1 34.70 5.02 -8.81
N GLY A 2 34.65 4.90 -7.47
CA GLY A 2 35.83 4.61 -6.64
C GLY A 2 36.35 3.21 -6.95
N GLU A 3 37.64 3.01 -6.81
CA GLU A 3 38.23 1.67 -6.95
C GLU A 3 37.70 0.76 -5.83
N ARG A 4 37.26 -0.42 -6.22
CA ARG A 4 36.82 -1.48 -5.29
C ARG A 4 38.03 -1.98 -4.53
N CYS A 5 38.01 -1.96 -3.20
CA CYS A 5 39.11 -2.43 -2.38
C CYS A 5 38.61 -3.42 -1.33
N THR A 6 39.53 -4.27 -0.87
CA THR A 6 39.28 -5.21 0.23
C THR A 6 40.23 -4.87 1.38
N VAL A 7 39.66 -4.73 2.57
CA VAL A 7 40.39 -4.38 3.80
C VAL A 7 40.11 -5.46 4.84
N GLU A 8 41.16 -5.94 5.52
CA GLU A 8 41.07 -6.94 6.59
C GLU A 8 41.52 -6.31 7.91
N GLY A 9 40.73 -6.53 8.97
CA GLY A 9 41.06 -5.98 10.28
C GLY A 9 40.19 -6.52 11.40
N THR A 10 40.37 -5.98 12.60
CA THR A 10 39.56 -6.27 13.80
C THR A 10 38.70 -5.03 14.14
N VAL A 11 37.44 -5.23 14.45
CA VAL A 11 36.53 -4.15 14.87
C VAL A 11 37.00 -3.57 16.21
N GLN A 12 37.43 -2.33 16.19
CA GLN A 12 37.86 -1.60 17.38
C GLN A 12 36.66 -1.10 18.21
N SER A 13 35.68 -0.53 17.51
CA SER A 13 34.45 -0.03 18.14
C SER A 13 33.30 0.07 17.12
N VAL A 14 32.08 -0.09 17.60
CA VAL A 14 30.86 0.22 16.86
C VAL A 14 30.41 1.62 17.25
N ILE A 15 30.47 2.55 16.29
CA ILE A 15 30.15 3.97 16.52
C ILE A 15 28.64 4.19 16.50
N PHE A 16 27.95 3.56 15.54
CA PHE A 16 26.50 3.61 15.42
C PHE A 16 25.98 2.28 14.83
N GLN A 17 24.84 1.82 15.33
CA GLN A 17 24.14 0.67 14.77
C GLN A 17 22.63 0.87 14.87
N ASN A 18 21.94 0.70 13.75
CA ASN A 18 20.51 0.69 13.67
C ASN A 18 20.02 -0.77 13.73
N GLU A 19 19.30 -1.11 14.80
CA GLU A 19 18.81 -2.49 15.01
C GLU A 19 17.70 -2.90 14.03
N GLU A 20 17.00 -1.93 13.40
CA GLU A 20 15.88 -2.23 12.50
C GLU A 20 16.35 -2.61 11.10
N ASN A 21 17.35 -1.91 10.55
CA ASN A 21 17.82 -2.14 9.18
C ASN A 21 19.25 -2.66 9.09
N GLY A 22 19.94 -2.85 10.23
CA GLY A 22 21.30 -3.36 10.30
C GLY A 22 22.39 -2.39 9.82
N TYR A 23 22.04 -1.12 9.52
CA TYR A 23 23.03 -0.11 9.13
C TYR A 23 23.97 0.16 10.29
N THR A 24 25.26 0.04 10.03
CA THR A 24 26.31 0.14 11.05
C THR A 24 27.42 1.08 10.57
N VAL A 25 27.91 1.88 11.48
CA VAL A 25 29.16 2.65 11.36
C VAL A 25 30.13 2.09 12.39
N LEU A 26 31.25 1.55 11.95
CA LEU A 26 32.26 0.96 12.83
C LEU A 26 33.66 1.43 12.48
N SER A 27 34.56 1.33 13.46
CA SER A 27 35.98 1.58 13.34
C SER A 27 36.72 0.24 13.23
N LEU A 28 37.42 0.00 12.12
CA LEU A 28 38.15 -1.22 11.83
C LEU A 28 39.66 -0.96 11.95
N ALA A 29 40.33 -1.63 12.89
CA ALA A 29 41.78 -1.61 13.03
C ALA A 29 42.37 -2.54 11.98
N VAL A 30 43.14 -1.99 11.04
CA VAL A 30 43.74 -2.71 9.92
C VAL A 30 45.22 -2.97 10.19
N ASP A 31 45.66 -4.20 10.02
CA ASP A 31 47.06 -4.59 10.26
C ASP A 31 48.01 -3.77 9.39
N GLY A 32 48.93 -3.02 10.01
CA GLY A 32 49.95 -2.18 9.31
C GLY A 32 49.48 -0.74 9.01
N GLN A 33 48.33 -0.31 9.47
CA GLN A 33 47.89 1.09 9.43
C GLN A 33 47.82 1.67 10.86
N GLU A 34 48.28 2.92 11.02
CA GLU A 34 48.24 3.59 12.32
C GLU A 34 46.84 4.12 12.67
N GLU A 35 46.06 4.48 11.66
CA GLU A 35 44.69 4.98 11.85
C GLU A 35 43.63 3.93 11.47
N PRO A 36 42.59 3.75 12.28
CA PRO A 36 41.57 2.82 11.96
C PRO A 36 40.68 3.31 10.79
N VAL A 37 40.18 2.38 9.98
CA VAL A 37 39.30 2.64 8.85
C VAL A 37 37.87 2.74 9.32
N THR A 38 37.18 3.84 9.00
CA THR A 38 35.74 3.94 9.20
C THR A 38 35.02 3.14 8.12
N VAL A 39 34.29 2.12 8.53
CA VAL A 39 33.48 1.28 7.65
C VAL A 39 32.00 1.60 7.88
N VAL A 40 31.25 1.78 6.79
CA VAL A 40 29.81 2.03 6.81
C VAL A 40 29.10 1.06 5.90
N GLY A 41 27.97 0.54 6.32
CA GLY A 41 27.18 -0.39 5.52
C GLY A 41 26.20 -1.20 6.35
N CYS A 42 25.53 -2.15 5.71
CA CYS A 42 24.64 -3.08 6.39
C CYS A 42 25.46 -4.20 7.05
N ILE A 43 25.87 -4.00 8.31
CA ILE A 43 26.70 -4.92 9.10
C ILE A 43 26.04 -5.16 10.47
N PRO A 44 24.87 -5.79 10.50
CA PRO A 44 24.11 -5.92 11.73
C PRO A 44 24.81 -6.83 12.75
N CYS A 45 24.57 -6.57 14.02
CA CYS A 45 25.21 -7.28 15.14
C CYS A 45 26.74 -7.28 15.07
N ALA A 46 27.37 -6.20 14.59
CA ALA A 46 28.80 -5.99 14.67
C ALA A 46 29.24 -5.79 16.14
N ALA A 47 30.41 -6.32 16.51
CA ALA A 47 30.94 -6.22 17.86
C ALA A 47 32.42 -5.90 17.88
N ALA A 48 32.88 -5.15 18.86
CA ALA A 48 34.29 -4.93 19.09
C ALA A 48 35.00 -6.27 19.32
N GLY A 49 36.24 -6.43 18.83
CA GLY A 49 37.01 -7.67 18.88
C GLY A 49 36.67 -8.67 17.76
N GLU A 50 35.67 -8.41 16.93
CA GLU A 50 35.32 -9.27 15.80
C GLU A 50 36.26 -9.03 14.60
N GLY A 51 36.83 -10.08 14.04
CA GLY A 51 37.61 -10.00 12.81
C GLY A 51 36.69 -9.82 11.60
N MET A 52 37.05 -8.90 10.67
CA MET A 52 36.28 -8.69 9.45
C MET A 52 37.17 -8.51 8.23
N THR A 53 36.74 -9.09 7.12
CA THR A 53 37.23 -8.74 5.78
C THR A 53 36.12 -8.00 5.06
N VAL A 54 36.34 -6.72 4.77
CA VAL A 54 35.34 -5.82 4.16
C VAL A 54 35.76 -5.51 2.74
N THR A 55 34.91 -5.82 1.77
CA THR A 55 35.06 -5.40 0.37
C THR A 55 34.06 -4.29 0.08
N GLY A 56 34.54 -3.18 -0.46
CA GLY A 56 33.71 -2.01 -0.69
C GLY A 56 34.38 -0.92 -1.50
N VAL A 57 33.76 0.24 -1.50
CA VAL A 57 34.21 1.44 -2.25
C VAL A 57 34.47 2.59 -1.27
N TRP A 58 35.58 3.28 -1.46
CA TRP A 58 35.88 4.49 -0.69
C TRP A 58 34.97 5.64 -1.12
N VAL A 59 34.35 6.28 -0.14
CA VAL A 59 33.47 7.44 -0.31
C VAL A 59 33.91 8.52 0.67
N GLU A 60 34.00 9.75 0.22
CA GLU A 60 34.29 10.89 1.09
C GLU A 60 32.98 11.48 1.63
N HIS A 61 32.81 11.39 2.95
CA HIS A 61 31.64 11.97 3.60
C HIS A 61 31.94 13.44 3.97
N PRO A 62 31.04 14.40 3.63
CA PRO A 62 31.29 15.83 3.83
C PRO A 62 31.63 16.25 5.27
N SER A 63 31.13 15.53 6.27
CA SER A 63 31.30 15.85 7.70
C SER A 63 32.21 14.88 8.46
N TYR A 64 32.42 13.64 7.96
CA TYR A 64 33.11 12.56 8.67
C TYR A 64 34.38 12.06 7.96
N GLY A 65 34.73 12.65 6.81
CA GLY A 65 35.91 12.28 6.04
C GLY A 65 35.80 10.98 5.26
N PRO A 66 36.93 10.33 4.91
CA PRO A 66 36.94 9.13 4.08
C PRO A 66 36.35 7.95 4.83
N GLN A 67 35.39 7.24 4.18
CA GLN A 67 34.73 6.07 4.70
C GLN A 67 34.72 4.96 3.65
N LEU A 68 34.89 3.70 4.09
CA LEU A 68 34.73 2.52 3.24
C LEU A 68 33.27 2.07 3.30
N THR A 69 32.54 2.27 2.21
CA THR A 69 31.17 1.73 2.08
C THR A 69 31.22 0.27 1.74
N ALA A 70 30.81 -0.59 2.68
CA ALA A 70 30.86 -2.05 2.55
C ALA A 70 29.81 -2.52 1.54
N GLU A 71 30.26 -3.29 0.55
CA GLU A 71 29.41 -4.07 -0.38
C GLU A 71 29.27 -5.51 0.08
N SER A 72 30.34 -6.10 0.64
CA SER A 72 30.31 -7.41 1.27
C SER A 72 31.22 -7.45 2.50
N VAL A 73 30.82 -8.26 3.49
CA VAL A 73 31.56 -8.42 4.75
C VAL A 73 31.66 -9.91 5.06
N GLU A 74 32.88 -10.41 5.17
CA GLU A 74 33.18 -11.73 5.70
C GLU A 74 33.64 -11.59 7.15
N ARG A 75 33.00 -12.31 8.07
CA ARG A 75 33.28 -12.24 9.49
C ARG A 75 34.19 -13.39 9.92
N ARG A 76 35.02 -13.11 10.92
CA ARG A 76 35.86 -14.08 11.54
C ARG A 76 35.72 -14.05 13.04
N LEU A 77 35.90 -15.20 13.68
CA LEU A 77 35.99 -15.29 15.13
C LEU A 77 37.17 -14.44 15.65
N PRO A 78 37.11 -13.96 16.91
CA PRO A 78 38.23 -13.29 17.56
C PRO A 78 39.51 -14.09 17.45
N ARG A 79 40.66 -13.43 17.19
CA ARG A 79 41.96 -14.07 16.88
C ARG A 79 42.69 -14.52 18.15
N ASP A 80 42.49 -13.81 19.24
CA ASP A 80 43.15 -14.07 20.51
C ASP A 80 42.21 -13.85 21.71
N GLU A 81 42.71 -14.06 22.92
CA GLU A 81 41.94 -13.94 24.14
C GLU A 81 41.55 -12.50 24.44
N ALA A 82 42.30 -11.50 24.03
CA ALA A 82 41.98 -10.09 24.22
C ALA A 82 40.80 -9.65 23.33
N ASP A 83 40.87 -10.05 22.04
CA ASP A 83 39.75 -9.84 21.09
C ASP A 83 38.50 -10.61 21.54
N MET A 84 38.65 -11.83 22.07
CA MET A 84 37.55 -12.64 22.61
C MET A 84 36.88 -11.95 23.80
N ALA A 85 37.66 -11.38 24.72
CA ALA A 85 37.15 -10.65 25.85
C ALA A 85 36.44 -9.35 25.43
N ALA A 86 37.00 -8.62 24.47
CA ALA A 86 36.40 -7.44 23.86
C ALA A 86 35.07 -7.79 23.19
N TYR A 87 35.02 -8.85 22.40
CA TYR A 87 33.83 -9.34 21.71
C TYR A 87 32.70 -9.67 22.68
N LEU A 88 32.95 -10.48 23.71
CA LEU A 88 31.95 -10.85 24.70
C LEU A 88 31.56 -9.66 25.58
N GLY A 89 32.49 -8.77 25.88
CA GLY A 89 32.29 -7.58 26.69
C GLY A 89 31.60 -6.40 25.98
N SER A 90 31.48 -6.45 24.65
CA SER A 90 30.90 -5.39 23.83
C SER A 90 29.38 -5.16 24.06
N GLY A 91 28.72 -6.04 24.80
CA GLY A 91 27.27 -6.01 25.02
C GLY A 91 26.49 -6.86 24.01
N ILE A 92 27.17 -7.55 23.07
CA ILE A 92 26.55 -8.43 22.08
C ILE A 92 25.74 -9.57 22.71
N LEU A 93 26.17 -10.02 23.89
CA LEU A 93 25.44 -10.95 24.73
C LEU A 93 24.84 -10.21 25.94
N LYS A 94 23.52 -10.08 25.95
CA LYS A 94 22.80 -9.40 27.01
C LYS A 94 23.15 -9.99 28.40
N GLY A 95 23.75 -9.17 29.24
CA GLY A 95 24.14 -9.57 30.58
C GLY A 95 25.57 -10.09 30.75
N VAL A 96 26.39 -10.02 29.69
CA VAL A 96 27.85 -10.19 29.77
C VAL A 96 28.48 -8.80 29.63
N GLY A 97 28.99 -8.25 30.71
CA GLY A 97 29.79 -7.04 30.67
C GLY A 97 31.27 -7.37 30.65
N PRO A 98 32.17 -6.36 30.47
CA PRO A 98 33.61 -6.55 30.33
C PRO A 98 34.24 -7.43 31.39
N ALA A 99 33.96 -7.18 32.69
CA ALA A 99 34.49 -8.00 33.79
C ALA A 99 34.00 -9.45 33.81
N THR A 100 32.81 -9.72 33.24
CA THR A 100 32.31 -11.10 33.08
C THR A 100 32.96 -11.77 31.88
N ALA A 101 33.14 -11.04 30.78
CA ALA A 101 33.85 -11.50 29.59
C ALA A 101 35.31 -11.89 29.91
N GLU A 102 36.04 -11.03 30.59
CA GLU A 102 37.42 -11.32 31.02
C GLU A 102 37.49 -12.62 31.84
N ARG A 103 36.62 -12.82 32.81
CA ARG A 103 36.58 -14.05 33.61
C ARG A 103 36.19 -15.31 32.84
N LEU A 104 35.31 -15.15 31.84
CA LEU A 104 34.95 -16.25 30.93
C LEU A 104 36.18 -16.69 30.11
N VAL A 105 36.84 -15.70 29.51
CA VAL A 105 38.03 -15.96 28.67
C VAL A 105 39.25 -16.45 29.50
N GLU A 106 39.48 -15.88 30.69
CA GLU A 106 40.52 -16.37 31.62
C GLU A 106 40.30 -17.81 32.00
N ARG A 107 39.03 -18.26 32.12
CA ARG A 107 38.70 -19.64 32.50
C ARG A 107 38.70 -20.63 31.36
N PHE A 108 38.26 -20.24 30.16
CA PHE A 108 37.99 -21.11 29.05
C PHE A 108 38.87 -20.81 27.80
N GLY A 109 39.63 -19.71 27.83
CA GLY A 109 40.49 -19.29 26.72
C GLY A 109 39.68 -19.12 25.41
N MET A 110 40.27 -19.57 24.32
CA MET A 110 39.65 -19.53 22.99
C MET A 110 38.43 -20.49 22.84
N ASP A 111 38.25 -21.45 23.77
CA ASP A 111 37.09 -22.35 23.79
C ASP A 111 35.82 -21.69 24.36
N THR A 112 35.88 -20.43 24.80
CA THR A 112 34.80 -19.75 25.51
C THR A 112 33.47 -19.76 24.71
N LEU A 113 33.51 -19.49 23.43
CA LEU A 113 32.28 -19.50 22.59
C LEU A 113 31.70 -20.91 22.47
N ARG A 114 32.56 -21.92 22.27
CA ARG A 114 32.13 -23.32 22.22
C ARG A 114 31.50 -23.77 23.53
N VAL A 115 32.08 -23.39 24.64
CA VAL A 115 31.50 -23.67 25.99
C VAL A 115 30.16 -22.98 26.19
N ILE A 116 30.01 -21.75 25.75
CA ILE A 116 28.71 -21.02 25.82
C ILE A 116 27.65 -21.74 24.98
N GLU A 117 28.02 -22.22 23.78
CA GLU A 117 27.11 -22.83 22.83
C GLU A 117 26.72 -24.25 23.18
N GLU A 118 27.76 -25.12 23.40
CA GLU A 118 27.58 -26.55 23.49
C GLU A 118 27.56 -27.09 24.92
N GLU A 119 28.26 -26.43 25.86
CA GLU A 119 28.47 -26.91 27.24
C GLU A 119 28.12 -25.90 28.30
N PRO A 120 26.89 -25.28 28.24
CA PRO A 120 26.53 -24.14 29.11
C PRO A 120 26.56 -24.46 30.61
N GLU A 121 26.44 -25.73 31.01
CA GLU A 121 26.57 -26.16 32.38
C GLU A 121 27.95 -25.87 32.97
N ARG A 122 29.01 -25.83 32.17
CA ARG A 122 30.36 -25.48 32.63
C ARG A 122 30.50 -24.02 33.02
N LEU A 123 29.65 -23.15 32.53
CA LEU A 123 29.64 -21.74 32.90
C LEU A 123 29.30 -21.52 34.40
N GLN A 124 28.63 -22.51 35.03
CA GLN A 124 28.31 -22.46 36.45
C GLN A 124 29.53 -22.55 37.35
N THR A 125 30.70 -22.97 36.79
CA THR A 125 31.96 -22.96 37.54
C THR A 125 32.44 -21.54 37.86
N LEU A 126 31.87 -20.52 37.21
CA LEU A 126 32.19 -19.12 37.46
C LEU A 126 31.26 -18.51 38.51
N LYS A 127 31.84 -17.85 39.51
CA LYS A 127 31.08 -17.18 40.56
C LYS A 127 30.13 -16.11 39.95
N GLY A 128 28.84 -16.26 40.25
CA GLY A 128 27.80 -15.32 39.77
C GLY A 128 27.06 -15.76 38.52
N ILE A 129 27.36 -16.91 37.93
CA ILE A 129 26.60 -17.51 36.83
C ILE A 129 25.81 -18.70 37.43
N THR A 130 24.48 -18.53 37.48
CA THR A 130 23.56 -19.60 37.89
C THR A 130 23.24 -20.50 36.69
N ALA A 131 22.70 -21.71 36.94
CA ALA A 131 22.26 -22.62 35.89
C ALA A 131 21.28 -21.94 34.93
N LYS A 132 20.31 -21.21 35.44
CA LYS A 132 19.34 -20.44 34.63
C LYS A 132 20.04 -19.42 33.72
N ARG A 133 20.99 -18.66 34.28
CA ARG A 133 21.73 -17.65 33.52
C ARG A 133 22.66 -18.26 32.48
N ALA A 134 23.28 -19.41 32.76
CA ALA A 134 24.09 -20.14 31.79
C ALA A 134 23.25 -20.57 30.58
N MET A 135 22.03 -21.08 30.81
CA MET A 135 21.10 -21.45 29.71
C MET A 135 20.60 -20.23 28.93
N GLU A 136 20.30 -19.12 29.62
CA GLU A 136 19.91 -17.86 28.97
C GLU A 136 21.04 -17.32 28.06
N LEU A 137 22.29 -17.36 28.50
CA LEU A 137 23.45 -16.94 27.71
C LEU A 137 23.65 -17.85 26.50
N SER A 138 23.53 -19.17 26.66
CA SER A 138 23.62 -20.13 25.55
C SER A 138 22.51 -19.90 24.52
N ALA A 139 21.28 -19.72 24.96
CA ALA A 139 20.16 -19.43 24.06
C ALA A 139 20.36 -18.11 23.29
N ALA A 140 20.82 -17.05 23.98
CA ALA A 140 21.10 -15.75 23.35
C ALA A 140 22.23 -15.86 22.31
N PHE A 141 23.28 -16.62 22.61
CA PHE A 141 24.38 -16.82 21.68
C PHE A 141 23.96 -17.64 20.43
N ARG A 142 23.19 -18.74 20.63
CA ARG A 142 22.64 -19.51 19.51
C ARG A 142 21.73 -18.68 18.61
N ALA A 143 20.85 -17.87 19.21
CA ALA A 143 20.00 -16.96 18.46
C ALA A 143 20.80 -15.95 17.62
N LEU A 144 21.89 -15.41 18.17
CA LEU A 144 22.81 -14.52 17.46
C LEU A 144 23.52 -15.23 16.30
N THR A 145 24.04 -16.44 16.55
CA THR A 145 24.72 -17.26 15.54
C THR A 145 23.74 -17.65 14.43
N GLY A 146 22.53 -18.06 14.78
CA GLY A 146 21.47 -18.38 13.81
C GLY A 146 21.09 -17.18 12.94
N LEU A 147 20.91 -16.01 13.54
CA LEU A 147 20.63 -14.77 12.79
C LEU A 147 21.76 -14.47 11.78
N ARG A 148 23.02 -14.57 12.20
CA ARG A 148 24.17 -14.34 11.32
C ARG A 148 24.20 -15.30 10.13
N GLN A 149 23.92 -16.59 10.35
CA GLN A 149 23.86 -17.57 9.25
C GLN A 149 22.77 -17.24 8.24
N VAL A 150 21.59 -16.81 8.70
CA VAL A 150 20.51 -16.38 7.80
C VAL A 150 20.93 -15.14 7.02
N MET A 151 21.61 -14.19 7.64
CA MET A 151 22.09 -12.98 6.97
C MET A 151 23.13 -13.28 5.90
N GLU A 152 24.11 -14.16 6.18
CA GLU A 152 25.10 -14.62 5.22
C GLU A 152 24.44 -15.35 4.05
N PHE A 153 23.43 -16.17 4.35
CA PHE A 153 22.66 -16.85 3.31
C PHE A 153 21.96 -15.84 2.40
N LEU A 154 21.23 -14.86 2.97
CA LEU A 154 20.50 -13.85 2.19
C LEU A 154 21.46 -12.93 1.41
N ALA A 155 22.60 -12.56 2.00
CA ALA A 155 23.59 -11.71 1.35
C ALA A 155 24.18 -12.33 0.08
N ARG A 156 24.36 -13.67 0.04
CA ARG A 156 24.82 -14.37 -1.18
C ARG A 156 23.91 -14.17 -2.38
N TYR A 157 22.62 -13.88 -2.13
CA TYR A 157 21.60 -13.67 -3.15
C TYR A 157 21.15 -12.19 -3.25
N GLU A 158 21.94 -11.29 -2.71
CA GLU A 158 21.69 -9.83 -2.73
C GLU A 158 20.32 -9.45 -2.12
N LEU A 159 19.82 -10.26 -1.19
CA LEU A 159 18.55 -10.01 -0.51
C LEU A 159 18.73 -9.10 0.71
N PRO A 160 17.73 -8.24 1.00
CA PRO A 160 17.80 -7.29 2.11
C PRO A 160 17.94 -7.98 3.46
N VAL A 161 18.82 -7.46 4.30
CA VAL A 161 19.15 -8.03 5.61
C VAL A 161 17.98 -8.01 6.61
N HIS A 162 17.05 -7.05 6.49
CA HIS A 162 15.87 -7.03 7.35
C HIS A 162 15.02 -8.31 7.26
N LEU A 163 15.08 -9.02 6.11
CA LEU A 163 14.43 -10.33 5.94
C LEU A 163 14.98 -11.37 6.91
N ALA A 164 16.30 -11.34 7.23
CA ALA A 164 16.89 -12.26 8.19
C ALA A 164 16.24 -12.14 9.57
N MET A 165 15.98 -10.93 10.01
CA MET A 165 15.31 -10.67 11.29
C MET A 165 13.87 -11.17 11.29
N ALA A 166 13.15 -11.00 10.17
CA ALA A 166 11.79 -11.50 10.03
C ALA A 166 11.74 -13.03 10.04
N VAL A 167 12.65 -13.70 9.33
CA VAL A 167 12.75 -15.16 9.30
C VAL A 167 13.15 -15.69 10.69
N GLN A 168 14.14 -15.07 11.35
CA GLN A 168 14.59 -15.46 12.68
C GLN A 168 13.48 -15.33 13.74
N ARG A 169 12.66 -14.28 13.67
CA ARG A 169 11.50 -14.14 14.57
C ARG A 169 10.48 -15.25 14.41
N THR A 170 10.26 -15.69 13.17
CA THR A 170 9.26 -16.71 12.86
C THR A 170 9.72 -18.11 13.24
N TYR A 171 10.99 -18.44 12.97
CA TYR A 171 11.52 -19.80 13.08
C TYR A 171 12.54 -19.97 14.20
N GLY A 172 12.95 -18.90 14.87
CA GLY A 172 13.93 -18.95 15.97
C GLY A 172 15.23 -19.62 15.54
N ASP A 173 15.74 -20.52 16.39
CA ASP A 173 16.98 -21.26 16.14
C ASP A 173 16.91 -22.18 14.90
N GLY A 174 15.72 -22.52 14.43
CA GLY A 174 15.48 -23.30 13.22
C GLY A 174 15.43 -22.50 11.92
N ALA A 175 15.68 -21.18 11.94
CA ALA A 175 15.52 -20.29 10.80
C ALA A 175 16.36 -20.72 9.58
N MET A 176 17.62 -21.04 9.78
CA MET A 176 18.51 -21.48 8.70
C MET A 176 18.10 -22.86 8.15
N GLN A 177 17.63 -23.76 9.02
CA GLN A 177 17.13 -25.06 8.59
C GLN A 177 15.84 -24.92 7.78
N ALA A 178 14.91 -24.07 8.24
CA ALA A 178 13.68 -23.78 7.50
C ALA A 178 13.95 -23.23 6.08
N LEU A 179 14.94 -22.34 5.93
CA LEU A 179 15.37 -21.82 4.62
C LEU A 179 16.01 -22.89 3.73
N ARG A 180 16.74 -23.85 4.33
CA ARG A 180 17.32 -24.98 3.58
C ARG A 180 16.28 -25.99 3.14
N ASP A 181 15.29 -26.24 3.98
CA ASP A 181 14.22 -27.20 3.70
C ASP A 181 13.16 -26.63 2.74
N ASP A 182 12.87 -25.33 2.83
CA ASP A 182 11.91 -24.64 1.98
C ASP A 182 12.36 -23.18 1.70
N PRO A 183 13.21 -22.95 0.69
CA PRO A 183 13.63 -21.59 0.32
C PRO A 183 12.46 -20.74 -0.18
N TYR A 184 11.37 -21.36 -0.66
CA TYR A 184 10.15 -20.64 -1.13
C TYR A 184 9.39 -19.96 -0.01
N LEU A 185 9.70 -20.24 1.27
CA LEU A 185 9.13 -19.45 2.36
C LEU A 185 9.38 -17.95 2.18
N LEU A 186 10.48 -17.53 1.52
CA LEU A 186 10.80 -16.14 1.23
C LEU A 186 9.81 -15.49 0.25
N SER A 187 9.16 -16.26 -0.62
CA SER A 187 8.13 -15.75 -1.54
C SER A 187 6.76 -15.58 -0.89
N ARG A 188 6.59 -16.01 0.37
CA ARG A 188 5.35 -15.80 1.10
C ARG A 188 5.11 -14.31 1.33
N GLU A 189 3.86 -13.92 1.39
CA GLU A 189 3.42 -12.51 1.48
C GLU A 189 4.12 -11.72 2.58
N GLN A 190 4.40 -12.35 3.71
CA GLN A 190 5.06 -11.72 4.86
C GLN A 190 6.53 -11.34 4.63
N TYR A 191 7.20 -11.98 3.66
CA TYR A 191 8.59 -11.68 3.31
C TYR A 191 8.71 -10.92 1.98
N GLY A 192 7.77 -11.11 1.07
CA GLY A 192 7.60 -10.31 -0.15
C GLY A 192 8.71 -10.43 -1.18
N VAL A 193 9.53 -11.49 -1.13
CA VAL A 193 10.55 -11.74 -2.16
C VAL A 193 9.85 -12.27 -3.41
N ASP A 194 10.25 -11.76 -4.57
CA ASP A 194 9.70 -12.21 -5.85
C ASP A 194 9.92 -13.72 -6.06
N PHE A 195 8.91 -14.41 -6.60
CA PHE A 195 8.97 -15.86 -6.84
C PHE A 195 10.14 -16.24 -7.75
N ALA A 196 10.41 -15.45 -8.79
CA ALA A 196 11.51 -15.75 -9.71
C ALA A 196 12.87 -15.71 -9.02
N VAL A 197 13.06 -14.84 -8.02
CA VAL A 197 14.28 -14.78 -7.21
C VAL A 197 14.37 -16.00 -6.29
N THR A 198 13.31 -16.34 -5.59
CA THR A 198 13.29 -17.51 -4.70
C THR A 198 13.43 -18.83 -5.47
N ASP A 199 12.85 -18.91 -6.67
CA ASP A 199 12.99 -20.07 -7.56
C ASP A 199 14.46 -20.24 -8.03
N ALA A 200 15.11 -19.15 -8.41
CA ALA A 200 16.53 -19.16 -8.76
C ALA A 200 17.42 -19.62 -7.59
N ILE A 201 17.11 -19.17 -6.35
CA ILE A 201 17.79 -19.60 -5.13
C ILE A 201 17.61 -21.11 -4.91
N ALA A 202 16.36 -21.59 -4.94
CA ALA A 202 16.04 -23.01 -4.72
C ALA A 202 16.72 -23.92 -5.74
N LEU A 203 16.67 -23.55 -7.02
CA LEU A 203 17.37 -24.30 -8.09
C LEU A 203 18.88 -24.32 -7.88
N SER A 204 19.50 -23.22 -7.42
CA SER A 204 20.93 -23.16 -7.09
C SER A 204 21.30 -24.02 -5.88
N MET A 205 20.35 -24.27 -4.98
CA MET A 205 20.51 -25.18 -3.84
C MET A 205 20.29 -26.63 -4.19
N GLY A 206 19.90 -26.95 -5.45
CA GLY A 206 19.75 -28.32 -5.95
C GLY A 206 18.30 -28.85 -5.89
N PHE A 207 17.32 -28.00 -5.65
CA PHE A 207 15.89 -28.38 -5.76
C PHE A 207 15.56 -28.76 -7.21
N GLY A 208 14.83 -29.84 -7.39
CA GLY A 208 14.43 -30.33 -8.71
C GLY A 208 13.35 -29.47 -9.35
N GLY A 209 13.18 -29.62 -10.68
CA GLY A 209 12.13 -28.91 -11.42
C GLY A 209 10.70 -29.26 -10.97
N ASP A 210 10.50 -30.46 -10.47
CA ASP A 210 9.25 -31.05 -9.98
C ASP A 210 9.23 -31.24 -8.45
N ASP A 211 10.12 -30.55 -7.73
CA ASP A 211 10.17 -30.60 -6.27
C ASP A 211 8.83 -30.19 -5.65
N PRO A 212 8.29 -30.93 -4.67
CA PRO A 212 7.00 -30.60 -4.03
C PRO A 212 6.93 -29.17 -3.47
N CYS A 213 8.01 -28.67 -2.87
CA CYS A 213 8.05 -27.29 -2.36
C CYS A 213 7.90 -26.26 -3.49
N ARG A 214 8.55 -26.52 -4.63
CA ARG A 214 8.46 -25.68 -5.84
C ARG A 214 7.05 -25.64 -6.40
N LEU A 215 6.42 -26.80 -6.56
CA LEU A 215 5.07 -26.96 -7.08
C LEU A 215 4.03 -26.23 -6.18
N GLU A 216 4.12 -26.45 -4.87
CA GLU A 216 3.24 -25.82 -3.88
C GLU A 216 3.42 -24.30 -3.85
N ALA A 217 4.66 -23.82 -3.87
CA ALA A 217 4.98 -22.41 -3.91
C ALA A 217 4.46 -21.72 -5.17
N ALA A 218 4.53 -22.37 -6.33
CA ALA A 218 3.98 -21.86 -7.58
C ALA A 218 2.45 -21.68 -7.51
N VAL A 219 1.74 -22.64 -6.92
CA VAL A 219 0.28 -22.56 -6.70
C VAL A 219 -0.07 -21.39 -5.78
N LEU A 220 0.62 -21.26 -4.64
CA LEU A 220 0.37 -20.17 -3.68
C LEU A 220 0.74 -18.81 -4.27
N TYR A 221 1.82 -18.74 -5.05
CA TYR A 221 2.23 -17.52 -5.74
C TYR A 221 1.17 -17.08 -6.75
N GLU A 222 0.65 -17.99 -7.59
CA GLU A 222 -0.39 -17.65 -8.57
C GLU A 222 -1.67 -17.14 -7.88
N LEU A 223 -2.06 -17.74 -6.77
CA LEU A 223 -3.20 -17.23 -5.99
C LEU A 223 -2.91 -15.81 -5.45
N SER A 224 -1.74 -15.57 -4.88
CA SER A 224 -1.34 -14.29 -4.31
C SER A 224 -1.14 -13.22 -5.40
N HIS A 225 -0.48 -13.57 -6.50
CA HIS A 225 -0.24 -12.67 -7.63
C HIS A 225 -1.56 -12.17 -8.25
N ASN A 226 -2.53 -13.04 -8.37
CA ASN A 226 -3.84 -12.71 -8.95
C ASN A 226 -4.74 -11.84 -8.05
N LEU A 227 -4.36 -11.60 -6.78
CA LEU A 227 -5.00 -10.58 -5.95
C LEU A 227 -4.83 -9.18 -6.55
N HIS A 228 -3.68 -8.91 -7.16
CA HIS A 228 -3.44 -7.63 -7.86
C HIS A 228 -4.35 -7.46 -9.09
N ASN A 229 -4.87 -8.56 -9.64
CA ASN A 229 -5.91 -8.55 -10.66
C ASN A 229 -7.33 -8.45 -10.06
N GLY A 230 -7.45 -8.36 -8.74
CA GLY A 230 -8.70 -8.25 -7.99
C GLY A 230 -9.45 -9.56 -7.82
N HIS A 231 -8.87 -10.72 -8.13
CA HIS A 231 -9.49 -12.02 -7.92
C HIS A 231 -9.48 -12.41 -6.44
N VAL A 232 -10.59 -12.93 -5.93
CA VAL A 232 -10.68 -13.50 -4.57
C VAL A 232 -10.32 -14.99 -4.60
N PHE A 233 -10.65 -15.67 -5.70
CA PHE A 233 -10.26 -17.05 -5.96
C PHE A 233 -9.86 -17.23 -7.42
N LEU A 234 -9.23 -18.34 -7.73
CA LEU A 234 -9.04 -18.79 -9.11
C LEU A 234 -9.79 -20.11 -9.35
N PRO A 235 -10.40 -20.29 -10.53
CA PRO A 235 -10.89 -21.61 -10.94
C PRO A 235 -9.77 -22.65 -10.95
N ARG A 236 -10.02 -23.86 -10.41
CA ARG A 236 -9.02 -24.94 -10.27
C ARG A 236 -8.22 -25.18 -11.56
N GLU A 237 -8.90 -25.36 -12.67
CA GLU A 237 -8.24 -25.61 -13.95
C GLU A 237 -7.30 -24.48 -14.38
N LYS A 238 -7.72 -23.21 -14.17
CA LYS A 238 -6.91 -22.06 -14.51
C LYS A 238 -5.70 -21.89 -13.59
N LEU A 239 -5.87 -22.18 -12.30
CA LEU A 239 -4.79 -22.16 -11.32
C LEU A 239 -3.72 -23.20 -11.68
N ILE A 240 -4.13 -24.44 -11.98
CA ILE A 240 -3.21 -25.51 -12.38
C ILE A 240 -2.45 -25.13 -13.66
N GLN A 241 -3.16 -24.63 -14.69
CA GLN A 241 -2.53 -24.21 -15.93
C GLN A 241 -1.54 -23.06 -15.73
N ALA A 242 -1.91 -22.03 -14.95
CA ALA A 242 -1.05 -20.89 -14.69
C ALA A 242 0.22 -21.29 -13.92
N ALA A 243 0.08 -22.08 -12.86
CA ALA A 243 1.20 -22.53 -12.06
C ALA A 243 2.13 -23.46 -12.87
N ALA A 244 1.56 -24.38 -13.69
CA ALA A 244 2.36 -25.25 -14.57
C ALA A 244 3.16 -24.45 -15.62
N GLN A 245 2.52 -23.43 -16.20
CA GLN A 245 3.17 -22.52 -17.15
C GLN A 245 4.25 -21.68 -16.48
N LEU A 246 4.04 -21.20 -15.26
CA LEU A 246 4.99 -20.37 -14.50
C LEU A 246 6.34 -21.10 -14.33
N ILE A 247 6.29 -22.37 -13.97
CA ILE A 247 7.49 -23.14 -13.63
C ILE A 247 7.91 -24.16 -14.70
N GLY A 248 7.16 -24.26 -15.81
CA GLY A 248 7.50 -25.10 -16.96
C GLY A 248 7.41 -26.61 -16.70
N VAL A 249 6.34 -27.05 -15.98
CA VAL A 249 6.10 -28.47 -15.67
C VAL A 249 4.75 -28.94 -16.22
N GLU A 250 4.49 -30.25 -16.21
CA GLU A 250 3.21 -30.82 -16.59
C GLU A 250 2.12 -30.52 -15.55
N THR A 251 0.88 -30.40 -16.00
CA THR A 251 -0.27 -30.04 -15.16
C THR A 251 -0.56 -31.05 -14.07
N ASP A 252 -0.34 -32.34 -14.32
CA ASP A 252 -0.62 -33.42 -13.37
C ASP A 252 0.19 -33.32 -12.07
N ALA A 253 1.45 -32.88 -12.19
CA ALA A 253 2.31 -32.65 -11.02
C ALA A 253 1.79 -31.50 -10.14
N VAL A 254 1.34 -30.40 -10.77
CA VAL A 254 0.75 -29.25 -10.07
C VAL A 254 -0.61 -29.63 -9.47
N GLU A 255 -1.42 -30.43 -10.14
CA GLU A 255 -2.69 -30.90 -9.61
C GLU A 255 -2.52 -31.69 -8.32
N LEU A 256 -1.55 -32.62 -8.30
CA LEU A 256 -1.23 -33.39 -7.09
C LEU A 256 -0.75 -32.48 -5.94
N ALA A 257 0.05 -31.46 -6.24
CA ALA A 257 0.51 -30.50 -5.24
C ALA A 257 -0.64 -29.64 -4.70
N LEU A 258 -1.57 -29.21 -5.57
CA LEU A 258 -2.78 -28.49 -5.17
C LEU A 258 -3.64 -29.36 -4.24
N ASP A 259 -3.86 -30.64 -4.54
CA ASP A 259 -4.61 -31.56 -3.69
C ASP A 259 -4.00 -31.69 -2.28
N LYS A 260 -2.67 -31.80 -2.19
CA LYS A 260 -1.95 -31.80 -0.91
C LYS A 260 -2.11 -30.48 -0.15
N LEU A 261 -2.11 -29.33 -0.86
CA LEU A 261 -2.35 -28.03 -0.23
C LEU A 261 -3.77 -27.92 0.30
N ILE A 262 -4.77 -28.50 -0.40
CA ILE A 262 -6.17 -28.55 0.06
C ILE A 262 -6.29 -29.44 1.30
N GLU A 263 -5.70 -30.62 1.30
CA GLU A 263 -5.68 -31.54 2.46
C GLU A 263 -5.09 -30.90 3.72
N ARG A 264 -4.04 -30.06 3.55
CA ARG A 264 -3.36 -29.35 4.66
C ARG A 264 -3.99 -27.99 4.99
N PHE A 265 -5.12 -27.64 4.37
CA PHE A 265 -5.79 -26.33 4.52
C PHE A 265 -4.92 -25.13 4.12
N GLY A 266 -3.91 -25.33 3.29
CA GLY A 266 -3.14 -24.25 2.67
C GLY A 266 -3.90 -23.53 1.55
N VAL A 267 -4.85 -24.26 0.91
CA VAL A 267 -5.80 -23.76 -0.07
C VAL A 267 -7.21 -24.26 0.31
N VAL A 268 -8.21 -23.41 0.17
CA VAL A 268 -9.62 -23.78 0.37
C VAL A 268 -10.29 -23.93 -0.98
N GLU A 269 -10.81 -25.13 -1.28
CA GLU A 269 -11.57 -25.36 -2.51
C GLU A 269 -13.06 -25.40 -2.21
N LYS A 270 -13.86 -24.65 -3.00
CA LYS A 270 -15.33 -24.61 -2.89
C LYS A 270 -16.00 -24.49 -4.26
N PRO A 271 -17.17 -25.10 -4.44
CA PRO A 271 -17.95 -24.94 -5.66
C PRO A 271 -18.59 -23.54 -5.70
N ILE A 272 -18.24 -22.75 -6.72
CA ILE A 272 -18.83 -21.43 -6.98
C ILE A 272 -19.47 -21.46 -8.37
N ALA A 273 -20.80 -21.46 -8.40
CA ALA A 273 -21.57 -21.70 -9.63
C ALA A 273 -21.13 -23.00 -10.33
N ASN A 274 -20.55 -22.89 -11.53
CA ASN A 274 -20.16 -24.05 -12.35
C ASN A 274 -18.64 -24.32 -12.30
N VAL A 275 -17.90 -23.73 -11.35
CA VAL A 275 -16.45 -23.90 -11.24
C VAL A 275 -16.06 -24.26 -9.82
N MET A 276 -14.99 -25.04 -9.67
CA MET A 276 -14.32 -25.24 -8.40
C MET A 276 -13.36 -24.07 -8.17
N GLY A 277 -13.64 -23.25 -7.15
CA GLY A 277 -12.84 -22.07 -6.80
C GLY A 277 -11.82 -22.40 -5.73
N CYS A 278 -10.54 -22.11 -6.01
CA CYS A 278 -9.42 -22.25 -5.08
C CYS A 278 -9.10 -20.88 -4.46
N TYR A 279 -9.14 -20.81 -3.14
CA TYR A 279 -8.95 -19.60 -2.34
C TYR A 279 -7.72 -19.70 -1.46
N LEU A 280 -7.07 -18.56 -1.21
CA LEU A 280 -6.27 -18.42 0.01
C LEU A 280 -7.21 -18.44 1.23
N PRO A 281 -6.88 -19.18 2.32
CA PRO A 281 -7.78 -19.34 3.47
C PRO A 281 -8.32 -18.04 4.05
N ARG A 282 -7.46 -17.01 4.15
CA ARG A 282 -7.84 -15.68 4.68
C ARG A 282 -8.94 -15.01 3.85
N LEU A 283 -8.89 -15.15 2.52
CA LEU A 283 -9.88 -14.54 1.63
C LEU A 283 -11.21 -15.30 1.65
N TYR A 284 -11.15 -16.64 1.74
CA TYR A 284 -12.34 -17.45 1.94
C TYR A 284 -13.08 -17.06 3.23
N GLN A 285 -12.32 -16.92 4.33
CA GLN A 285 -12.86 -16.48 5.62
C GLN A 285 -13.42 -15.06 5.54
N ALA A 286 -12.70 -14.13 4.88
CA ALA A 286 -13.15 -12.76 4.71
C ALA A 286 -14.48 -12.70 3.93
N GLU A 287 -14.57 -13.41 2.80
CA GLU A 287 -15.78 -13.42 1.97
C GLU A 287 -16.98 -14.05 2.70
N THR A 288 -16.75 -15.13 3.43
CA THR A 288 -17.78 -15.80 4.23
C THR A 288 -18.28 -14.88 5.34
N PHE A 289 -17.37 -14.29 6.10
CA PHE A 289 -17.71 -13.36 7.19
C PHE A 289 -18.48 -12.14 6.69
N VAL A 290 -18.03 -11.49 5.60
CA VAL A 290 -18.72 -10.33 5.03
C VAL A 290 -20.16 -10.70 4.62
N ALA A 291 -20.35 -11.84 3.96
CA ALA A 291 -21.68 -12.29 3.57
C ALA A 291 -22.58 -12.56 4.77
N GLU A 292 -22.13 -13.34 5.75
CA GLU A 292 -22.88 -13.69 6.95
C GLU A 292 -23.26 -12.46 7.77
N ARG A 293 -22.29 -11.54 7.96
CA ARG A 293 -22.48 -10.32 8.73
C ARG A 293 -23.52 -9.41 8.09
N LEU A 294 -23.42 -9.16 6.78
CA LEU A 294 -24.38 -8.32 6.07
C LEU A 294 -25.79 -8.94 6.04
N VAL A 295 -25.89 -10.25 5.82
CA VAL A 295 -27.19 -10.97 5.92
C VAL A 295 -27.80 -10.83 7.32
N SER A 296 -26.99 -10.98 8.36
CA SER A 296 -27.43 -10.78 9.75
C SER A 296 -27.95 -9.34 9.97
N MET A 297 -27.21 -8.33 9.48
CA MET A 297 -27.64 -6.93 9.61
C MET A 297 -28.92 -6.62 8.85
N VAL A 298 -29.13 -7.23 7.68
CA VAL A 298 -30.39 -7.08 6.90
C VAL A 298 -31.57 -7.75 7.62
N LYS A 299 -31.37 -8.91 8.25
CA LYS A 299 -32.39 -9.65 8.99
C LYS A 299 -32.72 -9.05 10.36
N THR A 300 -31.83 -8.22 10.92
CA THR A 300 -32.01 -7.62 12.25
C THR A 300 -32.98 -6.45 12.15
N PRO A 301 -34.10 -6.47 12.88
CA PRO A 301 -35.01 -5.33 12.94
C PRO A 301 -34.32 -4.09 13.51
N VAL A 302 -34.62 -2.94 12.92
CA VAL A 302 -34.15 -1.65 13.42
C VAL A 302 -35.32 -0.85 14.01
N GLU A 303 -35.01 0.06 14.93
CA GLU A 303 -35.99 0.98 15.46
C GLU A 303 -36.54 1.87 14.32
N GLN A 304 -37.85 1.83 14.14
CA GLN A 304 -38.53 2.58 13.09
C GLN A 304 -38.89 4.00 13.56
N LEU A 305 -38.68 4.98 12.69
CA LEU A 305 -39.06 6.36 12.96
C LEU A 305 -40.52 6.56 12.71
N ALA A 306 -41.28 6.94 13.74
CA ALA A 306 -42.69 7.37 13.55
C ALA A 306 -42.73 8.63 12.68
N ARG A 307 -43.56 8.64 11.63
CA ARG A 307 -43.78 9.80 10.72
C ARG A 307 -42.56 10.17 9.88
N VAL A 308 -41.88 9.21 9.29
CA VAL A 308 -40.69 9.40 8.41
C VAL A 308 -40.94 10.48 7.35
N GLU A 309 -42.05 10.44 6.66
CA GLU A 309 -42.42 11.41 5.61
C GLU A 309 -42.49 12.88 6.11
N LYS A 310 -42.99 13.08 7.32
CA LYS A 310 -43.01 14.43 7.92
C LYS A 310 -41.57 14.87 8.25
N THR A 311 -40.76 14.00 8.81
CA THR A 311 -39.38 14.31 9.13
C THR A 311 -38.58 14.66 7.88
N ILE A 312 -38.81 13.95 6.76
CA ILE A 312 -38.16 14.25 5.47
C ILE A 312 -38.62 15.66 4.98
N ALA A 313 -39.92 15.98 5.03
CA ALA A 313 -40.39 17.28 4.63
C ALA A 313 -39.78 18.42 5.49
N ASP A 314 -39.66 18.23 6.79
CA ASP A 314 -38.99 19.16 7.70
C ASP A 314 -37.50 19.32 7.40
N ILE A 315 -36.81 18.23 6.90
CA ILE A 315 -35.41 18.28 6.44
C ILE A 315 -35.30 19.07 5.14
N GLU A 316 -36.18 18.81 4.16
CA GLU A 316 -36.27 19.57 2.90
C GLU A 316 -36.41 21.05 3.14
N GLN A 317 -37.34 21.42 4.02
CA GLN A 317 -37.57 22.83 4.39
C GLN A 317 -36.34 23.47 5.07
N ALA A 318 -35.72 22.75 6.03
CA ALA A 318 -34.57 23.26 6.76
C ALA A 318 -33.32 23.41 5.86
N GLN A 319 -33.15 22.55 4.87
CA GLN A 319 -32.03 22.59 3.92
C GLN A 319 -32.31 23.46 2.68
N GLY A 320 -33.54 23.93 2.48
CA GLY A 320 -33.94 24.67 1.29
C GLY A 320 -33.88 23.88 -0.01
N VAL A 321 -34.10 22.58 0.06
CA VAL A 321 -34.03 21.64 -1.07
C VAL A 321 -35.33 20.85 -1.21
N SER A 322 -35.63 20.40 -2.41
CA SER A 322 -36.71 19.45 -2.68
C SER A 322 -36.09 18.18 -3.25
N TYR A 323 -36.29 17.06 -2.57
CA TYR A 323 -35.71 15.77 -3.02
C TYR A 323 -36.50 15.23 -4.21
N ALA A 324 -35.77 14.73 -5.20
CA ALA A 324 -36.34 13.91 -6.26
C ALA A 324 -36.91 12.59 -5.67
N PRO A 325 -37.85 11.92 -6.35
CA PRO A 325 -38.49 10.71 -5.80
C PRO A 325 -37.52 9.64 -5.29
N LEU A 326 -36.45 9.35 -6.05
CA LEU A 326 -35.43 8.37 -5.63
C LEU A 326 -34.56 8.87 -4.47
N GLN A 327 -34.28 10.16 -4.38
CA GLN A 327 -33.55 10.74 -3.25
C GLN A 327 -34.40 10.65 -1.97
N ARG A 328 -35.70 10.98 -2.07
CA ARG A 328 -36.62 10.85 -0.97
C ARG A 328 -36.75 9.39 -0.51
N GLN A 329 -36.86 8.47 -1.46
CA GLN A 329 -36.87 7.05 -1.18
C GLN A 329 -35.60 6.58 -0.45
N ALA A 330 -34.41 7.08 -0.84
CA ALA A 330 -33.15 6.75 -0.18
C ALA A 330 -33.13 7.20 1.28
N VAL A 331 -33.62 8.44 1.56
CA VAL A 331 -33.69 8.97 2.93
C VAL A 331 -34.72 8.18 3.76
N ALA A 332 -35.89 7.83 3.18
CA ALA A 332 -36.90 7.01 3.87
C ALA A 332 -36.39 5.62 4.18
N LEU A 333 -35.77 4.97 3.20
CA LEU A 333 -35.24 3.60 3.36
C LEU A 333 -34.10 3.54 4.39
N ALA A 334 -33.30 4.60 4.54
CA ALA A 334 -32.28 4.72 5.58
C ALA A 334 -32.89 4.68 7.00
N ALA A 335 -34.10 5.22 7.18
CA ALA A 335 -34.80 5.16 8.47
C ALA A 335 -35.21 3.72 8.83
N ASP A 336 -35.58 2.91 7.84
CA ASP A 336 -36.20 1.61 8.03
C ASP A 336 -35.25 0.41 7.87
N SER A 337 -33.99 0.65 7.50
CA SER A 337 -33.03 -0.41 7.20
C SER A 337 -31.78 -0.37 8.09
N GLY A 338 -31.31 -1.55 8.49
CA GLY A 338 -30.00 -1.70 9.15
C GLY A 338 -28.83 -1.54 8.18
N VAL A 339 -29.04 -1.89 6.90
CA VAL A 339 -28.05 -1.71 5.83
C VAL A 339 -28.72 -1.10 4.62
N LEU A 340 -28.08 -0.10 4.01
CA LEU A 340 -28.56 0.56 2.79
C LEU A 340 -27.42 0.76 1.80
N LEU A 341 -27.69 0.50 0.53
CA LEU A 341 -26.78 0.79 -0.58
C LEU A 341 -27.37 1.95 -1.43
N LEU A 342 -26.63 3.05 -1.52
CA LEU A 342 -26.98 4.21 -2.35
C LEU A 342 -26.01 4.33 -3.52
N THR A 343 -26.49 4.14 -4.73
CA THR A 343 -25.65 4.19 -5.92
C THR A 343 -26.09 5.26 -6.90
N GLY A 344 -25.19 5.64 -7.82
CA GLY A 344 -25.52 6.58 -8.90
C GLY A 344 -24.27 7.19 -9.52
N GLY A 345 -24.41 7.67 -10.76
CA GLY A 345 -23.35 8.35 -11.50
C GLY A 345 -23.15 9.81 -11.09
N PRO A 346 -22.32 10.56 -11.84
CA PRO A 346 -22.12 12.00 -11.61
C PRO A 346 -23.40 12.77 -11.88
N GLY A 347 -23.65 13.81 -11.07
CA GLY A 347 -24.82 14.69 -11.23
C GLY A 347 -26.16 14.09 -10.81
N THR A 348 -26.22 12.91 -10.23
CA THR A 348 -27.47 12.26 -9.78
C THR A 348 -27.90 12.67 -8.36
N GLY A 349 -27.08 13.47 -7.66
CA GLY A 349 -27.42 13.99 -6.34
C GLY A 349 -27.18 13.04 -5.17
N LYS A 350 -26.23 12.10 -5.28
CA LYS A 350 -25.76 11.27 -4.16
C LYS A 350 -25.46 12.09 -2.91
N THR A 351 -24.71 13.15 -3.07
CA THR A 351 -24.30 14.08 -2.02
C THR A 351 -25.48 14.71 -1.29
N THR A 352 -26.53 15.11 -2.03
CA THR A 352 -27.75 15.70 -1.47
C THR A 352 -28.50 14.66 -0.64
N SER A 353 -28.65 13.44 -1.15
CA SER A 353 -29.28 12.33 -0.42
C SER A 353 -28.51 11.99 0.84
N LEU A 354 -27.17 11.95 0.75
CA LEU A 354 -26.30 11.66 1.89
C LEU A 354 -26.46 12.70 3.00
N ARG A 355 -26.47 14.00 2.68
CA ARG A 355 -26.78 15.07 3.65
C ARG A 355 -28.14 14.86 4.32
N GLY A 356 -29.14 14.46 3.54
CA GLY A 356 -30.46 14.14 4.05
C GLY A 356 -30.44 12.99 5.06
N ILE A 357 -29.72 11.90 4.74
CA ILE A 357 -29.56 10.73 5.60
C ILE A 357 -28.81 11.10 6.90
N VAL A 358 -27.72 11.86 6.81
CA VAL A 358 -27.01 12.35 8.01
C VAL A 358 -27.94 13.14 8.92
N THR A 359 -28.66 14.12 8.37
CA THR A 359 -29.59 14.92 9.16
C THR A 359 -30.76 14.11 9.73
N LEU A 360 -31.24 13.11 9.00
CA LEU A 360 -32.24 12.17 9.48
C LEU A 360 -31.75 11.40 10.72
N TYR A 361 -30.56 10.81 10.64
CA TYR A 361 -29.97 10.06 11.75
C TYR A 361 -29.71 10.93 12.98
N GLU A 362 -29.22 12.16 12.79
CA GLU A 362 -29.06 13.14 13.87
C GLU A 362 -30.40 13.46 14.57
N ARG A 363 -31.49 13.63 13.79
CA ARG A 363 -32.84 13.83 14.35
C ARG A 363 -33.38 12.59 15.06
N MET A 364 -32.89 11.41 14.71
CA MET A 364 -33.18 10.16 15.45
C MET A 364 -32.34 10.03 16.72
N GLY A 365 -31.43 10.97 17.00
CA GLY A 365 -30.51 10.90 18.14
C GLY A 365 -29.38 9.89 17.97
N LEU A 366 -29.03 9.51 16.73
CA LEU A 366 -27.97 8.58 16.43
C LEU A 366 -26.64 9.31 16.23
N ASP A 367 -25.58 8.80 16.84
CA ASP A 367 -24.21 9.23 16.56
C ASP A 367 -23.78 8.68 15.21
N VAL A 368 -23.47 9.59 14.29
CA VAL A 368 -23.13 9.25 12.90
C VAL A 368 -21.64 9.39 12.67
N LEU A 369 -21.01 8.34 12.19
CA LEU A 369 -19.62 8.30 11.78
C LEU A 369 -19.51 8.32 10.25
N LEU A 370 -18.77 9.29 9.70
CA LEU A 370 -18.56 9.45 8.27
C LEU A 370 -17.19 8.94 7.85
N LEU A 371 -17.17 7.99 6.93
CA LEU A 371 -15.97 7.31 6.50
C LEU A 371 -15.81 7.35 4.98
N ALA A 372 -14.55 7.31 4.54
CA ALA A 372 -14.20 7.10 3.14
C ALA A 372 -12.90 6.27 3.02
N PRO A 373 -12.63 5.62 1.88
CA PRO A 373 -11.40 4.83 1.72
C PRO A 373 -10.12 5.66 1.61
N THR A 374 -10.20 6.92 1.18
CA THR A 374 -9.05 7.82 0.99
C THR A 374 -9.20 9.13 1.76
N GLY A 375 -8.06 9.77 2.12
CA GLY A 375 -8.04 11.05 2.82
C GLY A 375 -8.78 12.17 2.08
N ARG A 376 -8.63 12.23 0.76
CA ARG A 376 -9.32 13.21 -0.09
C ARG A 376 -10.83 13.02 -0.13
N ALA A 377 -11.27 11.77 -0.27
CA ALA A 377 -12.69 11.45 -0.24
C ALA A 377 -13.28 11.78 1.14
N ALA A 378 -12.58 11.49 2.24
CA ALA A 378 -12.98 11.85 3.59
C ALA A 378 -13.07 13.38 3.77
N LYS A 379 -12.05 14.13 3.31
CA LYS A 379 -12.08 15.60 3.36
C LYS A 379 -13.30 16.16 2.61
N ARG A 380 -13.53 15.68 1.38
CA ARG A 380 -14.69 16.08 0.58
C ARG A 380 -16.02 15.76 1.27
N LEU A 381 -16.13 14.55 1.83
CA LEU A 381 -17.30 14.12 2.57
C LEU A 381 -17.58 15.07 3.75
N GLY A 382 -16.53 15.47 4.47
CA GLY A 382 -16.61 16.44 5.56
C GLY A 382 -17.06 17.81 5.10
N GLU A 383 -16.47 18.35 4.02
CA GLU A 383 -16.85 19.65 3.43
C GLU A 383 -18.33 19.70 3.01
N VAL A 384 -18.80 18.63 2.38
CA VAL A 384 -20.17 18.53 1.88
C VAL A 384 -21.20 18.38 2.99
N THR A 385 -20.88 17.60 4.02
CA THR A 385 -21.80 17.33 5.13
C THR A 385 -21.72 18.37 6.24
N GLY A 386 -20.63 19.15 6.30
CA GLY A 386 -20.33 20.05 7.41
C GLY A 386 -20.02 19.30 8.71
N ARG A 387 -19.55 18.04 8.61
CA ARG A 387 -19.22 17.15 9.75
C ARG A 387 -17.81 16.62 9.61
N GLU A 388 -17.22 16.18 10.70
CA GLU A 388 -15.94 15.50 10.65
C GLU A 388 -16.08 14.16 9.93
N ALA A 389 -15.19 13.90 8.99
CA ALA A 389 -15.08 12.62 8.28
C ALA A 389 -13.63 12.17 8.26
N GLN A 390 -13.40 10.86 8.28
CA GLN A 390 -12.07 10.28 8.31
C GLN A 390 -11.95 9.06 7.41
N THR A 391 -10.72 8.59 7.20
CA THR A 391 -10.53 7.36 6.44
C THR A 391 -10.93 6.13 7.26
N ILE A 392 -11.42 5.08 6.57
CA ILE A 392 -11.72 3.78 7.21
C ILE A 392 -10.49 3.29 7.98
N HIS A 393 -9.31 3.33 7.37
CA HIS A 393 -8.05 2.90 7.97
C HIS A 393 -7.74 3.64 9.28
N ARG A 394 -7.87 4.98 9.30
CA ARG A 394 -7.65 5.78 10.50
C ARG A 394 -8.67 5.47 11.59
N CYS A 395 -9.93 5.34 11.20
CA CYS A 395 -11.01 5.02 12.12
C CYS A 395 -10.79 3.68 12.83
N LEU A 396 -10.31 2.67 12.07
CA LEU A 396 -10.01 1.35 12.61
C LEU A 396 -8.68 1.29 13.36
N GLY A 397 -7.89 2.38 13.39
CA GLY A 397 -6.58 2.40 14.03
C GLY A 397 -5.61 1.43 13.37
N MET A 398 -5.54 1.47 12.04
CA MET A 398 -4.60 0.65 11.27
C MET A 398 -3.18 0.92 11.73
N SER A 399 -2.44 -0.13 11.99
CA SER A 399 -0.99 -0.13 12.19
C SER A 399 -0.35 -1.11 11.22
N PHE A 400 0.80 -0.72 10.70
CA PHE A 400 1.61 -1.56 9.82
C PHE A 400 2.80 -2.06 10.62
N ASN A 401 3.02 -3.35 10.60
CA ASN A 401 4.22 -3.92 11.19
C ASN A 401 5.28 -4.00 10.09
N ASP A 402 6.23 -3.05 10.08
CA ASP A 402 7.29 -2.95 9.07
C ASP A 402 8.14 -4.22 8.96
N LEU A 403 8.18 -5.04 10.03
CA LEU A 403 8.99 -6.25 10.10
C LEU A 403 8.27 -7.47 9.53
N THR A 404 6.93 -7.53 9.63
CA THR A 404 6.13 -8.67 9.15
C THR A 404 5.35 -8.35 7.89
N GLY A 405 5.32 -7.09 7.47
CA GLY A 405 4.46 -6.63 6.36
C GLY A 405 2.97 -6.73 6.67
N GLN A 406 2.59 -7.08 7.90
CA GLN A 406 1.19 -7.30 8.26
C GLN A 406 0.49 -6.00 8.64
N VAL A 407 -0.70 -5.83 8.10
CA VAL A 407 -1.65 -4.80 8.52
C VAL A 407 -2.48 -5.34 9.68
N THR A 408 -2.55 -4.57 10.76
CA THR A 408 -3.42 -4.88 11.90
C THR A 408 -4.33 -3.68 12.19
N PHE A 409 -5.49 -3.95 12.74
CA PHE A 409 -6.46 -2.93 13.12
C PHE A 409 -6.68 -2.99 14.64
N LYS A 410 -6.76 -1.83 15.30
CA LYS A 410 -7.01 -1.74 16.74
C LYS A 410 -8.49 -1.96 17.04
N LYS A 411 -9.39 -1.49 16.16
CA LYS A 411 -10.83 -1.65 16.30
C LYS A 411 -11.27 -2.96 15.66
N ASP A 412 -11.92 -3.80 16.44
CA ASP A 412 -12.42 -5.12 16.05
C ASP A 412 -13.68 -5.50 16.86
N ALA A 413 -14.07 -6.76 16.86
CA ALA A 413 -15.20 -7.24 17.62
C ALA A 413 -15.05 -7.12 19.15
N LYS A 414 -13.80 -7.01 19.67
CA LYS A 414 -13.50 -6.85 21.10
C LYS A 414 -13.49 -5.38 21.53
N ASP A 415 -13.09 -4.50 20.62
CA ASP A 415 -13.09 -3.04 20.82
C ASP A 415 -13.82 -2.36 19.63
N PRO A 416 -15.16 -2.49 19.56
CA PRO A 416 -15.94 -1.99 18.42
C PRO A 416 -16.01 -0.46 18.41
N LEU A 417 -16.38 0.07 17.23
CA LEU A 417 -16.70 1.49 17.06
C LEU A 417 -17.94 1.86 17.89
N GLU A 418 -17.90 3.05 18.50
CA GLU A 418 -19.00 3.51 19.38
C GLU A 418 -20.15 4.18 18.64
N ALA A 419 -20.10 4.27 17.30
CA ALA A 419 -21.12 4.89 16.48
C ALA A 419 -22.42 4.05 16.40
N HIS A 420 -23.56 4.74 16.35
CA HIS A 420 -24.88 4.14 16.11
C HIS A 420 -25.16 3.95 14.61
N ALA A 421 -24.59 4.80 13.77
CA ALA A 421 -24.68 4.69 12.32
C ALA A 421 -23.33 5.01 11.67
N VAL A 422 -22.97 4.25 10.66
CA VAL A 422 -21.74 4.44 9.86
C VAL A 422 -22.17 4.70 8.42
N ILE A 423 -21.63 5.74 7.82
CA ILE A 423 -21.84 6.06 6.41
C ILE A 423 -20.50 6.00 5.72
N VAL A 424 -20.38 5.17 4.69
CA VAL A 424 -19.17 5.00 3.89
C VAL A 424 -19.41 5.52 2.49
N ASP A 425 -18.66 6.53 2.09
CA ASP A 425 -18.66 7.05 0.70
C ASP A 425 -17.52 6.43 -0.13
N GLU A 426 -17.60 6.56 -1.44
CA GLU A 426 -16.65 5.98 -2.42
C GLU A 426 -16.43 4.46 -2.26
N MET A 427 -17.53 3.72 -2.05
CA MET A 427 -17.51 2.26 -1.83
C MET A 427 -16.91 1.47 -2.98
N SER A 428 -16.82 2.01 -4.19
CA SER A 428 -16.13 1.38 -5.33
C SER A 428 -14.67 1.06 -5.04
N MET A 429 -14.03 1.80 -4.12
CA MET A 429 -12.63 1.63 -3.74
C MET A 429 -12.41 0.67 -2.56
N VAL A 430 -13.47 0.20 -1.91
CA VAL A 430 -13.40 -0.70 -0.75
C VAL A 430 -13.28 -2.14 -1.24
N ASP A 431 -12.19 -2.81 -0.89
CA ASP A 431 -11.94 -4.22 -1.17
C ASP A 431 -12.55 -5.15 -0.10
N LEU A 432 -12.40 -6.45 -0.30
CA LEU A 432 -12.98 -7.46 0.56
C LEU A 432 -12.39 -7.46 1.98
N GLU A 433 -11.07 -7.26 2.10
CA GLU A 433 -10.37 -7.29 3.39
C GLU A 433 -10.68 -6.04 4.23
N LEU A 434 -10.71 -4.87 3.58
CA LEU A 434 -11.10 -3.62 4.24
C LEU A 434 -12.59 -3.66 4.66
N MET A 435 -13.46 -4.24 3.82
CA MET A 435 -14.87 -4.43 4.17
C MET A 435 -15.02 -5.38 5.36
N ARG A 436 -14.26 -6.47 5.40
CA ARG A 436 -14.23 -7.39 6.54
C ARG A 436 -13.82 -6.64 7.81
N ALA A 437 -12.69 -5.92 7.79
CA ALA A 437 -12.19 -5.20 8.95
C ALA A 437 -13.20 -4.17 9.47
N LEU A 438 -13.86 -3.44 8.57
CA LEU A 438 -14.91 -2.51 8.94
C LEU A 438 -16.08 -3.23 9.63
N LEU A 439 -16.59 -4.30 9.05
CA LEU A 439 -17.73 -5.04 9.58
C LEU A 439 -17.43 -5.75 10.92
N GLU A 440 -16.18 -6.18 11.13
CA GLU A 440 -15.72 -6.72 12.42
C GLU A 440 -15.78 -5.67 13.53
N ALA A 441 -15.49 -4.41 13.21
CA ALA A 441 -15.50 -3.31 14.16
C ALA A 441 -16.90 -2.71 14.42
N LEU A 442 -17.94 -3.08 13.64
CA LEU A 442 -19.30 -2.57 13.85
C LEU A 442 -20.02 -3.35 14.94
N ARG A 443 -20.73 -2.63 15.82
CA ARG A 443 -21.69 -3.24 16.76
C ARG A 443 -22.84 -3.92 16.01
N PRO A 444 -23.47 -4.97 16.57
CA PRO A 444 -24.61 -5.64 15.92
C PRO A 444 -25.78 -4.71 15.56
N SER A 445 -26.04 -3.71 16.36
CA SER A 445 -27.13 -2.73 16.19
C SER A 445 -26.74 -1.53 15.34
N CYS A 446 -25.48 -1.42 14.87
CA CYS A 446 -25.02 -0.29 14.07
C CYS A 446 -25.66 -0.31 12.68
N ARG A 447 -26.18 0.85 12.24
CA ARG A 447 -26.69 1.03 10.88
C ARG A 447 -25.54 1.30 9.93
N LEU A 448 -25.59 0.75 8.71
CA LEU A 448 -24.57 0.93 7.70
C LEU A 448 -25.16 1.46 6.40
N VAL A 449 -24.73 2.63 5.98
CA VAL A 449 -25.06 3.20 4.66
C VAL A 449 -23.81 3.23 3.80
N MET A 450 -23.89 2.57 2.66
CA MET A 450 -22.79 2.46 1.69
C MET A 450 -23.14 3.28 0.46
N VAL A 451 -22.29 4.24 0.10
CA VAL A 451 -22.50 5.15 -1.02
C VAL A 451 -21.40 4.96 -2.06
N GLY A 452 -21.74 4.86 -3.33
CA GLY A 452 -20.72 4.68 -4.37
C GLY A 452 -21.26 4.76 -5.79
N ASP A 453 -20.35 4.65 -6.73
CA ASP A 453 -20.63 4.60 -8.15
C ASP A 453 -20.10 3.26 -8.71
N PRO A 454 -20.98 2.32 -9.10
CA PRO A 454 -20.57 0.98 -9.55
C PRO A 454 -19.88 0.97 -10.90
N ASP A 455 -19.97 2.07 -11.67
CA ASP A 455 -19.40 2.20 -13.01
C ASP A 455 -17.98 2.78 -12.99
N GLN A 456 -17.54 3.30 -11.82
CA GLN A 456 -16.14 3.70 -11.61
C GLN A 456 -15.23 2.48 -11.49
N LEU A 457 -13.92 2.74 -11.53
CA LEU A 457 -12.92 1.69 -11.33
C LEU A 457 -13.13 1.00 -9.97
N PRO A 458 -13.08 -0.31 -9.93
CA PRO A 458 -13.17 -1.07 -8.67
C PRO A 458 -11.92 -0.88 -7.81
N SER A 459 -11.97 -1.39 -6.57
CA SER A 459 -10.86 -1.42 -5.62
C SER A 459 -9.57 -1.99 -6.24
N VAL A 460 -8.40 -1.57 -5.74
CA VAL A 460 -7.12 -2.18 -6.15
C VAL A 460 -6.99 -3.59 -5.57
N GLY A 461 -7.44 -3.81 -4.33
CA GLY A 461 -7.44 -5.11 -3.67
C GLY A 461 -8.49 -6.09 -4.22
N ALA A 462 -8.47 -7.30 -3.66
CA ALA A 462 -9.31 -8.41 -4.10
C ALA A 462 -10.81 -8.17 -3.85
N GLY A 463 -11.63 -8.63 -4.80
CA GLY A 463 -13.09 -8.53 -4.75
C GLY A 463 -13.64 -7.32 -5.50
N ASN A 464 -14.95 -7.34 -5.71
CA ASN A 464 -15.74 -6.23 -6.22
C ASN A 464 -16.96 -6.06 -5.31
N VAL A 465 -16.69 -5.63 -4.07
CA VAL A 465 -17.69 -5.60 -2.99
C VAL A 465 -18.94 -4.84 -3.42
N LEU A 466 -18.80 -3.59 -3.89
CA LEU A 466 -19.94 -2.77 -4.31
C LEU A 466 -20.77 -3.45 -5.41
N GLY A 467 -20.10 -3.97 -6.44
CA GLY A 467 -20.77 -4.69 -7.54
C GLY A 467 -21.46 -5.97 -7.07
N ASP A 468 -20.83 -6.77 -6.22
CA ASP A 468 -21.40 -8.01 -5.69
C ASP A 468 -22.61 -7.75 -4.80
N LEU A 469 -22.54 -6.72 -3.94
CA LEU A 469 -23.67 -6.29 -3.10
C LEU A 469 -24.87 -5.86 -3.95
N LEU A 470 -24.63 -4.99 -4.93
CA LEU A 470 -25.68 -4.48 -5.83
C LEU A 470 -26.35 -5.63 -6.62
N HIS A 471 -25.54 -6.51 -7.23
CA HIS A 471 -26.06 -7.61 -8.06
C HIS A 471 -26.58 -8.79 -7.26
N SER A 472 -26.36 -8.83 -5.94
CA SER A 472 -26.97 -9.85 -5.08
C SER A 472 -28.48 -9.67 -4.97
N GLY A 473 -28.97 -8.42 -4.96
CA GLY A 473 -30.35 -8.09 -4.70
C GLY A 473 -30.78 -8.34 -3.25
N VAL A 474 -29.83 -8.66 -2.35
CA VAL A 474 -30.08 -8.95 -0.93
C VAL A 474 -30.10 -7.67 -0.09
N ILE A 475 -29.20 -6.76 -0.38
CA ILE A 475 -29.08 -5.51 0.35
C ILE A 475 -30.09 -4.50 -0.18
N PRO A 476 -30.88 -3.84 0.68
CA PRO A 476 -31.74 -2.72 0.27
C PRO A 476 -30.93 -1.66 -0.47
N ALA A 477 -31.34 -1.35 -1.70
CA ALA A 477 -30.55 -0.47 -2.56
C ALA A 477 -31.43 0.58 -3.27
N VAL A 478 -30.91 1.79 -3.40
CA VAL A 478 -31.48 2.84 -4.23
C VAL A 478 -30.46 3.28 -5.25
N ALA A 479 -30.78 3.12 -6.53
CA ALA A 479 -29.96 3.59 -7.65
C ALA A 479 -30.51 4.94 -8.15
N LEU A 480 -29.75 6.01 -7.95
CA LEU A 480 -30.10 7.34 -8.43
C LEU A 480 -29.77 7.42 -9.93
N THR A 481 -30.80 7.37 -10.75
CA THR A 481 -30.67 7.38 -12.24
C THR A 481 -30.98 8.74 -12.85
N GLN A 482 -31.67 9.62 -12.12
CA GLN A 482 -32.07 10.91 -12.63
C GLN A 482 -30.92 11.91 -12.57
N VAL A 483 -30.54 12.46 -13.71
CA VAL A 483 -29.57 13.57 -13.82
C VAL A 483 -30.35 14.88 -13.63
N PHE A 484 -29.85 15.79 -12.80
CA PHE A 484 -30.52 17.06 -12.58
C PHE A 484 -30.27 18.05 -13.72
N ARG A 485 -31.26 18.92 -13.99
CA ARG A 485 -31.31 19.86 -15.12
C ARG A 485 -30.01 20.70 -15.29
N GLN A 486 -29.42 21.14 -14.21
CA GLN A 486 -28.14 21.86 -14.25
C GLN A 486 -26.98 20.95 -14.73
N ALA A 487 -27.00 19.68 -14.34
CA ALA A 487 -26.01 18.68 -14.74
C ALA A 487 -26.24 18.20 -16.18
N GLU A 488 -27.47 18.19 -16.69
CA GLU A 488 -27.78 17.87 -18.11
C GLU A 488 -27.17 18.85 -19.11
N GLN A 489 -26.92 20.10 -18.72
CA GLN A 489 -26.27 21.09 -19.56
C GLN A 489 -24.76 20.84 -19.69
N SER A 490 -24.14 20.15 -18.73
CA SER A 490 -22.71 19.82 -18.76
C SER A 490 -22.40 18.79 -19.84
N ALA A 491 -21.47 19.09 -20.74
CA ALA A 491 -20.97 18.15 -21.73
C ALA A 491 -20.10 17.05 -21.08
N ILE A 492 -19.43 17.35 -19.96
CA ILE A 492 -18.69 16.37 -19.16
C ILE A 492 -19.67 15.27 -18.68
N ILE A 493 -20.79 15.63 -18.09
CA ILE A 493 -21.77 14.68 -17.57
C ILE A 493 -22.43 13.88 -18.68
N ARG A 494 -22.85 14.54 -19.78
CA ARG A 494 -23.41 13.85 -20.93
C ARG A 494 -22.44 12.83 -21.55
N ASN A 495 -21.17 13.19 -21.68
CA ASN A 495 -20.15 12.31 -22.20
C ASN A 495 -19.84 11.16 -21.22
N ALA A 496 -19.83 11.40 -19.91
CA ALA A 496 -19.70 10.34 -18.92
C ALA A 496 -20.82 9.30 -19.04
N HIS A 497 -22.08 9.75 -19.15
CA HIS A 497 -23.22 8.86 -19.37
C HIS A 497 -23.15 8.12 -20.71
N ALA A 498 -22.78 8.79 -21.81
CA ALA A 498 -22.61 8.15 -23.10
C ALA A 498 -21.54 7.02 -23.01
N VAL A 499 -20.39 7.31 -22.42
CA VAL A 499 -19.33 6.33 -22.21
C VAL A 499 -19.83 5.16 -21.35
N ASN A 500 -20.57 5.43 -20.30
CA ASN A 500 -21.13 4.38 -19.45
C ASN A 500 -22.09 3.44 -20.22
N MET A 501 -22.86 3.98 -21.14
CA MET A 501 -23.73 3.19 -22.04
C MET A 501 -22.96 2.52 -23.21
N GLY A 502 -21.63 2.59 -23.25
CA GLY A 502 -20.80 2.02 -24.31
C GLY A 502 -20.75 2.87 -25.59
N GLN A 503 -21.25 4.09 -25.55
CA GLN A 503 -21.23 5.01 -26.68
C GLN A 503 -19.97 5.88 -26.64
N PRO A 504 -19.39 6.24 -27.80
CA PRO A 504 -18.26 7.14 -27.86
C PRO A 504 -18.64 8.52 -27.33
N PRO A 505 -17.73 9.21 -26.60
CA PRO A 505 -17.98 10.60 -26.21
C PRO A 505 -18.04 11.50 -27.44
N ARG A 506 -18.83 12.55 -27.37
CA ARG A 506 -18.90 13.58 -28.43
C ARG A 506 -17.66 14.46 -28.37
N LEU A 507 -16.88 14.45 -29.46
CA LEU A 507 -15.58 15.13 -29.57
C LEU A 507 -15.64 16.44 -30.40
N ASP A 508 -16.78 16.78 -30.95
CA ASP A 508 -17.01 17.89 -31.91
C ASP A 508 -17.45 19.20 -31.24
N SER A 509 -17.54 19.23 -29.90
CA SER A 509 -17.98 20.43 -29.18
C SER A 509 -16.84 21.45 -29.05
N ASN A 510 -17.08 22.66 -29.52
CA ASN A 510 -16.18 23.81 -29.38
C ASN A 510 -16.65 24.78 -28.28
N GLN A 511 -17.69 24.44 -27.53
CA GLN A 511 -18.29 25.26 -26.49
C GLN A 511 -18.67 24.41 -25.29
N GLY A 512 -18.67 25.02 -24.10
CA GLY A 512 -19.05 24.37 -22.85
C GLY A 512 -17.86 24.00 -21.98
N ASP A 513 -17.97 22.86 -21.33
CA ASP A 513 -17.05 22.38 -20.30
C ASP A 513 -16.23 21.14 -20.73
N PHE A 514 -16.40 20.63 -21.97
CA PHE A 514 -15.70 19.48 -22.53
C PHE A 514 -15.12 19.82 -23.90
N PHE A 515 -13.79 19.68 -24.07
CA PHE A 515 -13.07 19.97 -25.30
C PHE A 515 -12.22 18.78 -25.73
N PHE A 516 -12.02 18.61 -27.04
CA PHE A 516 -11.12 17.63 -27.60
C PHE A 516 -10.08 18.28 -28.50
N LEU A 517 -8.82 17.88 -28.33
CA LEU A 517 -7.68 18.30 -29.15
C LEU A 517 -7.01 17.08 -29.78
N CYS A 518 -7.23 16.87 -31.09
CA CYS A 518 -6.61 15.75 -31.80
C CYS A 518 -5.09 15.92 -31.90
N ARG A 519 -4.34 14.97 -31.33
CA ARG A 519 -2.86 14.92 -31.34
C ARG A 519 -2.43 13.47 -31.43
N ARG A 520 -2.04 13.03 -32.62
CA ARG A 520 -1.67 11.63 -32.91
C ARG A 520 -0.20 11.32 -32.61
N SER A 521 0.69 12.34 -32.70
CA SER A 521 2.11 12.19 -32.33
C SER A 521 2.27 12.37 -30.81
N PRO A 522 2.97 11.45 -30.11
CA PRO A 522 3.25 11.56 -28.68
C PRO A 522 3.94 12.88 -28.30
N GLU A 523 4.92 13.33 -29.06
CA GLU A 523 5.66 14.56 -28.78
C GLU A 523 4.73 15.78 -28.84
N ARG A 524 3.87 15.86 -29.90
CA ARG A 524 2.90 16.95 -30.03
C ARG A 524 1.82 16.89 -28.96
N LEU A 525 1.46 15.69 -28.53
CA LEU A 525 0.54 15.49 -27.43
C LEU A 525 1.12 16.07 -26.13
N VAL A 526 2.33 15.65 -25.74
CA VAL A 526 3.02 16.15 -24.56
C VAL A 526 3.20 17.66 -24.60
N GLN A 527 3.65 18.21 -25.75
CA GLN A 527 3.77 19.65 -25.94
C GLN A 527 2.42 20.36 -25.74
N THR A 528 1.33 19.85 -26.30
CA THR A 528 -0.01 20.43 -26.16
C THR A 528 -0.47 20.39 -24.69
N VAL A 529 -0.21 19.31 -23.97
CA VAL A 529 -0.52 19.21 -22.54
C VAL A 529 0.24 20.28 -21.74
N VAL A 530 1.53 20.45 -22.00
CA VAL A 530 2.35 21.49 -21.37
C VAL A 530 1.82 22.89 -21.67
N GLU A 531 1.52 23.20 -22.94
CA GLU A 531 0.95 24.49 -23.37
C GLU A 531 -0.40 24.78 -22.70
N LEU A 532 -1.25 23.77 -22.57
CA LEU A 532 -2.54 23.89 -21.87
C LEU A 532 -2.34 24.30 -20.39
N CYS A 533 -1.45 23.62 -19.69
CA CYS A 533 -1.22 23.86 -18.26
C CYS A 533 -0.48 25.18 -17.99
N ARG A 534 0.52 25.53 -18.83
CA ARG A 534 1.36 26.72 -18.62
C ARG A 534 0.73 27.99 -19.14
N ASP A 535 0.11 27.97 -20.30
CA ASP A 535 -0.27 29.20 -21.04
C ASP A 535 -1.77 29.28 -21.33
N ARG A 536 -2.35 28.24 -21.97
CA ARG A 536 -3.67 28.38 -22.61
C ARG A 536 -4.80 28.44 -21.59
N LEU A 537 -4.87 27.50 -20.64
CA LEU A 537 -5.95 27.50 -19.63
C LEU A 537 -5.81 28.66 -18.62
N PRO A 538 -4.61 29.00 -18.14
CA PRO A 538 -4.43 30.21 -17.33
C PRO A 538 -4.90 31.49 -18.02
N LYS A 539 -4.51 31.70 -19.29
CA LYS A 539 -4.86 32.90 -20.04
C LYS A 539 -6.31 32.97 -20.47
N SER A 540 -6.89 31.86 -20.92
CA SER A 540 -8.24 31.82 -21.49
C SER A 540 -9.36 31.65 -20.47
N MET A 541 -9.10 30.95 -19.37
CA MET A 541 -10.08 30.56 -18.37
C MET A 541 -9.79 31.14 -16.97
N GLY A 542 -8.67 31.87 -16.81
CA GLY A 542 -8.25 32.40 -15.52
C GLY A 542 -7.96 31.31 -14.46
N MET A 543 -7.60 30.10 -14.90
CA MET A 543 -7.33 28.97 -14.01
C MET A 543 -5.84 28.92 -13.65
N GLU A 544 -5.52 28.89 -12.39
CA GLU A 544 -4.14 28.64 -11.94
C GLU A 544 -3.70 27.21 -12.28
N ALA A 545 -2.39 27.03 -12.52
CA ALA A 545 -1.83 25.71 -12.80
C ALA A 545 -2.10 24.70 -11.66
N SER A 546 -2.23 25.17 -10.43
CA SER A 546 -2.63 24.40 -9.24
C SER A 546 -4.02 23.76 -9.37
N GLN A 547 -4.93 24.37 -10.12
CA GLN A 547 -6.32 23.93 -10.33
C GLN A 547 -6.45 22.93 -11.49
N ILE A 548 -5.36 22.73 -12.25
CA ILE A 548 -5.35 21.87 -13.43
C ILE A 548 -4.65 20.55 -13.06
N GLN A 549 -5.33 19.43 -13.28
CA GLN A 549 -4.75 18.10 -13.11
C GLN A 549 -4.62 17.38 -14.44
N VAL A 550 -3.42 16.92 -14.75
CA VAL A 550 -3.19 16.04 -15.90
C VAL A 550 -3.42 14.60 -15.50
N LEU A 551 -4.24 13.87 -16.25
CA LEU A 551 -4.51 12.45 -16.05
C LEU A 551 -4.05 11.64 -17.27
N SER A 552 -3.38 10.52 -17.02
CA SER A 552 -3.03 9.55 -18.05
C SER A 552 -3.44 8.14 -17.60
N PRO A 553 -3.88 7.27 -18.51
CA PRO A 553 -4.15 5.87 -18.18
C PRO A 553 -2.88 5.11 -17.74
N THR A 554 -1.70 5.50 -18.22
CA THR A 554 -0.44 4.76 -18.05
C THR A 554 0.62 5.54 -17.27
N ARG A 555 1.51 4.81 -16.58
CA ARG A 555 2.65 5.38 -15.89
C ARG A 555 3.89 5.50 -16.80
N ARG A 556 4.14 4.47 -17.62
CA ARG A 556 5.33 4.35 -18.49
C ARG A 556 5.00 4.77 -19.93
N GLY A 557 6.05 4.98 -20.74
CA GLY A 557 5.95 5.42 -22.13
C GLY A 557 5.95 6.94 -22.29
N GLU A 558 5.96 7.42 -23.54
CA GLU A 558 6.10 8.85 -23.87
C GLU A 558 4.93 9.69 -23.35
N CYS A 559 3.70 9.16 -23.41
CA CYS A 559 2.50 9.80 -22.88
C CYS A 559 2.15 9.35 -21.46
N GLY A 560 3.05 8.62 -20.78
CA GLY A 560 2.88 8.17 -19.41
C GLY A 560 3.17 9.28 -18.36
N THR A 561 2.68 9.07 -17.14
CA THR A 561 2.80 10.10 -16.08
C THR A 561 4.25 10.45 -15.76
N VAL A 562 5.22 9.53 -15.90
CA VAL A 562 6.64 9.80 -15.66
C VAL A 562 7.17 10.84 -16.66
N SER A 563 6.93 10.64 -17.94
CA SER A 563 7.35 11.56 -19.03
C SER A 563 6.62 12.90 -18.93
N LEU A 564 5.31 12.86 -18.66
CA LEU A 564 4.49 14.06 -18.49
C LEU A 564 4.94 14.88 -17.27
N ASN A 565 5.23 14.26 -16.14
CA ASN A 565 5.72 14.97 -14.95
C ASN A 565 7.06 15.68 -15.22
N ARG A 566 7.99 15.02 -15.91
CA ARG A 566 9.26 15.63 -16.30
C ARG A 566 9.06 16.86 -17.20
N ALA A 567 8.19 16.74 -18.22
CA ALA A 567 7.90 17.83 -19.14
C ALA A 567 7.17 18.99 -18.44
N LEU A 568 6.20 18.69 -17.59
CA LEU A 568 5.44 19.69 -16.84
C LEU A 568 6.30 20.39 -15.78
N GLN A 569 7.15 19.66 -15.04
CA GLN A 569 8.10 20.26 -14.11
C GLN A 569 9.03 21.24 -14.82
N ALA A 570 9.61 20.84 -15.94
CA ALA A 570 10.51 21.70 -16.70
C ALA A 570 9.83 23.00 -17.21
N ALA A 571 8.52 22.94 -17.49
CA ALA A 571 7.75 24.06 -18.02
C ALA A 571 7.13 24.94 -16.91
N LEU A 572 6.65 24.36 -15.82
CA LEU A 572 5.91 25.04 -14.76
C LEU A 572 6.82 25.45 -13.58
N ASN A 573 7.86 24.67 -13.31
CA ASN A 573 8.82 24.91 -12.25
C ASN A 573 10.26 24.69 -12.74
N PRO A 574 10.77 25.52 -13.69
CA PRO A 574 12.13 25.37 -14.21
C PRO A 574 13.18 25.60 -13.12
N PRO A 575 14.40 25.07 -13.30
CA PRO A 575 15.50 25.32 -12.38
C PRO A 575 15.85 26.81 -12.37
N ALA A 576 16.11 27.34 -11.17
CA ALA A 576 16.57 28.72 -10.98
C ALA A 576 17.67 28.75 -9.90
N ARG A 577 18.55 29.78 -9.92
CA ARG A 577 19.67 29.85 -8.98
C ARG A 577 19.28 30.00 -7.52
N ASP A 578 18.10 30.52 -7.27
CA ASP A 578 17.50 30.75 -5.95
C ASP A 578 16.60 29.59 -5.48
N LYS A 579 16.43 28.54 -6.30
CA LYS A 579 15.62 27.37 -5.95
C LYS A 579 16.48 26.19 -5.54
N ALA A 580 16.34 25.77 -4.30
CA ALA A 580 16.97 24.55 -3.82
C ALA A 580 16.36 23.32 -4.53
N GLN A 581 17.21 22.32 -4.80
CA GLN A 581 16.82 21.07 -5.43
C GLN A 581 17.60 19.90 -4.85
N LYS A 582 16.95 18.73 -4.81
CA LYS A 582 17.49 17.45 -4.35
C LYS A 582 17.29 16.38 -5.39
N GLN A 583 18.34 15.70 -5.79
CA GLN A 583 18.25 14.52 -6.63
C GLN A 583 17.98 13.28 -5.78
N TRP A 584 17.02 12.47 -6.23
CA TRP A 584 16.67 11.17 -5.64
C TRP A 584 16.42 10.17 -6.77
N GLY A 585 17.37 9.26 -6.98
CA GLY A 585 17.35 8.36 -8.15
C GLY A 585 17.25 9.16 -9.46
N ASP A 586 16.25 8.83 -10.28
CA ASP A 586 15.98 9.51 -11.56
C ASP A 586 15.12 10.79 -11.41
N MET A 587 14.66 11.10 -10.21
CA MET A 587 13.83 12.28 -9.91
C MET A 587 14.67 13.42 -9.35
N VAL A 588 14.30 14.64 -9.69
CA VAL A 588 14.85 15.87 -9.08
C VAL A 588 13.70 16.61 -8.42
N PHE A 589 13.67 16.62 -7.11
CA PHE A 589 12.76 17.45 -6.32
C PHE A 589 13.27 18.88 -6.26
N ARG A 590 12.37 19.85 -6.38
CA ARG A 590 12.69 21.28 -6.38
C ARG A 590 11.64 22.06 -5.58
N VAL A 591 12.05 23.09 -4.87
CA VAL A 591 11.11 24.00 -4.19
C VAL A 591 10.07 24.50 -5.18
N GLY A 592 8.79 24.41 -4.80
CA GLY A 592 7.64 24.69 -5.64
C GLY A 592 7.11 23.49 -6.44
N ASP A 593 7.74 22.33 -6.37
CA ASP A 593 7.23 21.12 -7.03
C ASP A 593 5.96 20.61 -6.35
N ARG A 594 5.02 20.17 -7.19
CA ARG A 594 3.83 19.47 -6.77
C ARG A 594 4.12 17.99 -6.65
N ILE A 595 3.97 17.45 -5.45
CA ILE A 595 4.27 16.05 -5.14
C ILE A 595 3.06 15.34 -4.53
N MET A 596 3.11 14.02 -4.48
CA MET A 596 2.07 13.18 -3.90
C MET A 596 2.70 12.10 -3.03
N GLN A 597 2.12 11.87 -1.86
CA GLN A 597 2.39 10.70 -1.03
C GLN A 597 1.89 9.44 -1.75
N THR A 598 2.73 8.42 -1.85
CA THR A 598 2.42 7.17 -2.59
C THR A 598 2.05 5.99 -1.71
N LYS A 599 2.27 6.11 -0.41
CA LYS A 599 1.95 5.10 0.62
C LYS A 599 1.31 5.79 1.83
N ASN A 600 0.49 5.06 2.58
CA ASN A 600 0.06 5.56 3.89
C ASN A 600 1.26 5.53 4.84
N ASN A 601 1.57 6.66 5.47
CA ASN A 601 2.56 6.76 6.52
C ASN A 601 1.94 7.47 7.72
N TYR A 602 1.74 6.74 8.79
CA TYR A 602 1.07 7.23 10.01
C TYR A 602 2.03 7.95 10.96
N ASP A 603 3.35 7.82 10.75
CA ASP A 603 4.39 8.31 11.63
C ASP A 603 4.92 9.69 11.19
N VAL A 604 4.68 10.08 9.93
CA VAL A 604 5.07 11.41 9.45
C VAL A 604 4.34 12.46 10.26
N LEU A 605 5.09 13.22 11.05
CA LEU A 605 4.57 14.33 11.84
C LEU A 605 4.27 15.52 10.95
N TRP A 606 3.16 16.19 11.24
CA TRP A 606 2.78 17.43 10.60
C TRP A 606 2.33 18.48 11.61
N THR A 607 2.46 19.74 11.23
CA THR A 607 2.04 20.90 12.01
C THR A 607 1.10 21.75 11.16
N ARG A 608 0.02 22.25 11.74
CA ARG A 608 -0.86 23.26 11.12
C ARG A 608 -0.41 24.66 11.43
N ASP A 609 -0.95 25.65 10.69
CA ASP A 609 -0.67 27.06 10.89
C ASP A 609 -1.11 27.58 12.28
N ASP A 610 -2.08 26.93 12.91
CA ASP A 610 -2.54 27.23 14.29
C ASP A 610 -1.67 26.58 15.38
N GLY A 611 -0.59 25.89 15.00
CA GLY A 611 0.32 25.19 15.92
C GLY A 611 -0.16 23.80 16.33
N THR A 612 -1.29 23.32 15.83
CA THR A 612 -1.75 21.94 16.09
C THR A 612 -0.78 20.95 15.45
N VAL A 613 -0.29 20.02 16.25
CA VAL A 613 0.59 18.92 15.79
C VAL A 613 -0.21 17.64 15.69
N GLY A 614 0.05 16.86 14.65
CA GLY A 614 -0.52 15.54 14.49
C GLY A 614 0.41 14.64 13.67
N SER A 615 -0.06 13.46 13.33
CA SER A 615 0.69 12.50 12.52
C SER A 615 -0.18 11.90 11.41
N GLY A 616 0.48 11.38 10.39
CA GLY A 616 -0.11 10.68 9.26
C GLY A 616 -0.29 11.54 8.01
N ILE A 617 0.41 11.15 6.95
CA ILE A 617 0.20 11.59 5.56
C ILE A 617 -0.15 10.34 4.74
N PHE A 618 -1.18 10.44 3.91
CA PHE A 618 -1.80 9.26 3.32
C PHE A 618 -1.59 9.18 1.82
N ASN A 619 -1.68 7.97 1.29
CA ASN A 619 -1.60 7.72 -0.14
C ASN A 619 -2.64 8.58 -0.90
N GLY A 620 -2.14 9.32 -1.88
CA GLY A 620 -2.94 10.26 -2.67
C GLY A 620 -2.95 11.70 -2.13
N ASP A 621 -2.45 11.97 -0.92
CA ASP A 621 -2.28 13.35 -0.43
C ASP A 621 -1.30 14.09 -1.34
N VAL A 622 -1.71 15.25 -1.86
CA VAL A 622 -0.87 16.08 -2.73
C VAL A 622 -0.45 17.33 -1.97
N GLY A 623 0.82 17.63 -2.06
CA GLY A 623 1.44 18.81 -1.46
C GLY A 623 2.36 19.53 -2.41
N VAL A 624 2.92 20.63 -1.91
CA VAL A 624 3.92 21.43 -2.60
C VAL A 624 5.17 21.48 -1.72
N ILE A 625 6.34 21.32 -2.32
CA ILE A 625 7.61 21.45 -1.61
C ILE A 625 7.82 22.93 -1.32
N GLU A 626 7.79 23.30 -0.04
CA GLU A 626 8.02 24.68 0.41
C GLU A 626 9.49 24.99 0.59
N ASP A 627 10.25 24.01 1.11
CA ASP A 627 11.68 24.20 1.38
C ASP A 627 12.47 22.90 1.23
N ILE A 628 13.74 23.03 0.91
CA ILE A 628 14.75 21.98 0.93
C ILE A 628 15.93 22.55 1.66
N ASP A 629 16.35 21.95 2.76
CA ASP A 629 17.44 22.46 3.57
C ASP A 629 18.76 22.52 2.76
N PRO A 630 19.75 23.37 3.13
CA PRO A 630 20.99 23.56 2.38
C PRO A 630 21.81 22.27 2.23
N ALA A 631 21.74 21.35 3.20
CA ALA A 631 22.39 20.03 3.12
C ALA A 631 21.64 19.06 2.21
N GLY A 632 20.36 19.37 1.86
CA GLY A 632 19.49 18.52 1.08
C GLY A 632 19.05 17.27 1.82
N GLU A 633 19.07 17.27 3.15
CA GLU A 633 18.68 16.13 3.99
C GLU A 633 17.19 16.14 4.35
N LEU A 634 16.60 17.35 4.39
CA LEU A 634 15.21 17.55 4.78
C LEU A 634 14.42 18.25 3.68
N LEU A 635 13.24 17.72 3.36
CA LEU A 635 12.24 18.37 2.53
C LEU A 635 11.04 18.78 3.37
N THR A 636 10.67 20.06 3.31
CA THR A 636 9.44 20.57 3.91
C THR A 636 8.34 20.59 2.86
N VAL A 637 7.24 19.91 3.14
CA VAL A 637 6.12 19.77 2.22
C VAL A 637 4.84 20.29 2.85
N ARG A 638 4.12 21.15 2.14
CA ARG A 638 2.82 21.68 2.51
C ARG A 638 1.71 20.87 1.87
N PHE A 639 0.92 20.18 2.69
CA PHE A 639 -0.28 19.47 2.30
C PHE A 639 -1.51 20.25 2.77
N ASP A 640 -2.13 21.03 1.91
CA ASP A 640 -3.24 21.92 2.26
C ASP A 640 -2.94 22.83 3.47
N ASP A 641 -3.45 22.48 4.66
CA ASP A 641 -3.28 23.20 5.93
C ASP A 641 -2.22 22.58 6.86
N ARG A 642 -1.48 21.57 6.38
CA ARG A 642 -0.50 20.80 7.16
C ARG A 642 0.87 20.88 6.52
N THR A 643 1.89 21.12 7.32
CA THR A 643 3.30 21.10 6.89
C THR A 643 3.98 19.91 7.51
N ALA A 644 4.62 19.08 6.70
CA ALA A 644 5.37 17.89 7.12
C ALA A 644 6.81 17.94 6.63
N VAL A 645 7.73 17.35 7.42
CA VAL A 645 9.16 17.28 7.09
C VAL A 645 9.50 15.83 6.72
N TYR A 646 10.19 15.67 5.59
CA TYR A 646 10.62 14.39 5.05
C TYR A 646 12.14 14.29 5.11
N THR A 647 12.63 13.22 5.67
CA THR A 647 14.02 12.79 5.66
C THR A 647 14.34 12.01 4.37
N ALA A 648 15.61 11.79 4.08
CA ALA A 648 16.05 11.14 2.84
C ALA A 648 15.44 9.74 2.62
N ASP A 649 15.26 8.95 3.68
CA ASP A 649 14.63 7.62 3.65
C ASP A 649 13.15 7.65 3.28
N LEU A 650 12.45 8.75 3.61
CA LEU A 650 11.03 8.92 3.31
C LEU A 650 10.78 9.41 1.87
N LEU A 651 11.79 9.89 1.16
CA LEU A 651 11.64 10.40 -0.22
C LEU A 651 11.16 9.33 -1.20
N ALA A 652 11.45 8.05 -0.93
CA ALA A 652 10.94 6.93 -1.71
C ALA A 652 9.40 6.82 -1.71
N GLN A 653 8.73 7.49 -0.76
CA GLN A 653 7.28 7.53 -0.64
C GLN A 653 6.64 8.70 -1.39
N LEU A 654 7.44 9.56 -2.00
CA LEU A 654 6.98 10.72 -2.77
C LEU A 654 7.09 10.48 -4.27
N ASP A 655 6.12 10.99 -5.04
CA ASP A 655 6.14 11.00 -6.51
C ASP A 655 5.70 12.37 -7.01
N MET A 656 6.10 12.77 -8.22
CA MET A 656 5.64 14.02 -8.85
C MET A 656 4.14 13.94 -9.13
N ALA A 657 3.41 15.04 -8.93
CA ALA A 657 1.96 15.10 -9.02
C ALA A 657 1.40 16.12 -10.02
N TYR A 658 2.21 16.62 -10.95
CA TYR A 658 1.69 17.42 -12.07
C TYR A 658 0.78 16.57 -12.97
N ALA A 659 1.21 15.32 -13.24
CA ALA A 659 0.41 14.30 -13.90
C ALA A 659 0.30 13.06 -13.00
N MET A 660 -0.88 12.43 -12.95
CA MET A 660 -1.12 11.19 -12.23
C MET A 660 -1.92 10.19 -13.05
N THR A 661 -1.88 8.93 -12.64
CA THR A 661 -2.71 7.91 -13.30
C THR A 661 -4.17 8.07 -12.91
N VAL A 662 -5.08 7.61 -13.78
CA VAL A 662 -6.52 7.62 -13.50
C VAL A 662 -6.83 6.87 -12.20
N HIS A 663 -6.15 5.75 -11.92
CA HIS A 663 -6.31 5.00 -10.66
C HIS A 663 -5.96 5.84 -9.43
N LYS A 664 -4.86 6.60 -9.49
CA LYS A 664 -4.44 7.47 -8.38
C LYS A 664 -5.32 8.72 -8.19
N SER A 665 -6.18 9.03 -9.17
CA SER A 665 -7.14 10.13 -9.09
C SER A 665 -8.50 9.74 -8.49
N GLN A 666 -8.72 8.45 -8.19
CA GLN A 666 -9.95 7.98 -7.54
C GLN A 666 -10.18 8.69 -6.20
N GLY A 667 -11.44 8.95 -5.85
CA GLY A 667 -11.81 9.71 -4.66
C GLY A 667 -11.49 11.21 -4.72
N SER A 668 -10.92 11.71 -5.83
CA SER A 668 -10.57 13.12 -6.02
C SER A 668 -11.39 13.74 -7.15
N GLU A 669 -11.65 15.05 -7.06
CA GLU A 669 -12.20 15.84 -8.16
C GLU A 669 -11.36 17.10 -8.34
N TYR A 670 -11.27 17.60 -9.57
CA TYR A 670 -10.43 18.74 -9.92
C TYR A 670 -11.25 19.79 -10.67
N PRO A 671 -10.99 21.07 -10.47
CA PRO A 671 -11.63 22.14 -11.22
C PRO A 671 -11.45 21.96 -12.73
N ALA A 672 -10.24 21.64 -13.18
CA ALA A 672 -9.92 21.31 -14.57
C ALA A 672 -9.11 20.02 -14.69
N VAL A 673 -9.46 19.21 -15.68
CA VAL A 673 -8.73 17.98 -16.04
C VAL A 673 -8.23 18.07 -17.47
N VAL A 674 -6.95 17.78 -17.67
CA VAL A 674 -6.37 17.51 -18.99
C VAL A 674 -6.17 15.99 -19.08
N LEU A 675 -7.01 15.33 -19.85
CA LEU A 675 -6.99 13.87 -19.98
C LEU A 675 -6.23 13.45 -21.23
N VAL A 676 -5.22 12.62 -21.04
CA VAL A 676 -4.42 12.05 -22.13
C VAL A 676 -5.14 10.83 -22.72
N SER A 677 -5.42 10.87 -24.03
CA SER A 677 -6.04 9.80 -24.79
C SER A 677 -5.04 9.24 -25.82
N ALA A 678 -4.15 8.37 -25.35
CA ALA A 678 -3.17 7.68 -26.15
C ALA A 678 -3.33 6.15 -26.01
N PRO A 679 -2.93 5.36 -27.01
CA PRO A 679 -2.89 3.91 -26.90
C PRO A 679 -2.09 3.46 -25.67
N ALA A 680 -2.62 2.52 -24.91
CA ALA A 680 -2.04 1.98 -23.70
C ALA A 680 -2.20 0.44 -23.67
N ALA A 681 -1.73 -0.19 -22.58
CA ALA A 681 -1.94 -1.62 -22.39
C ALA A 681 -3.44 -1.99 -22.46
N PRO A 682 -3.79 -3.15 -23.01
CA PRO A 682 -5.19 -3.55 -23.21
C PRO A 682 -6.03 -3.52 -21.94
N SER A 683 -5.42 -3.81 -20.78
CA SER A 683 -6.07 -3.74 -19.46
C SER A 683 -6.46 -2.33 -19.02
N LEU A 684 -5.83 -1.30 -19.58
CA LEU A 684 -6.11 0.11 -19.31
C LEU A 684 -7.05 0.74 -20.36
N MET A 685 -7.24 0.07 -21.50
CA MET A 685 -8.08 0.52 -22.62
C MET A 685 -9.53 0.06 -22.43
N VAL A 686 -10.10 0.30 -21.26
CA VAL A 686 -11.44 -0.13 -20.86
C VAL A 686 -12.33 1.04 -20.48
N ARG A 687 -13.66 0.83 -20.62
CA ARG A 687 -14.71 1.80 -20.33
C ARG A 687 -14.57 2.44 -18.97
N GLY A 688 -14.36 1.64 -17.91
CA GLY A 688 -14.25 2.11 -16.53
C GLY A 688 -13.11 3.11 -16.32
N VAL A 689 -11.97 2.96 -17.02
CA VAL A 689 -10.85 3.92 -16.94
C VAL A 689 -11.26 5.25 -17.54
N LEU A 690 -11.88 5.25 -18.73
CA LEU A 690 -12.32 6.48 -19.38
C LEU A 690 -13.43 7.18 -18.58
N TYR A 691 -14.42 6.43 -18.13
CA TYR A 691 -15.52 6.93 -17.32
C TYR A 691 -15.00 7.58 -16.02
N THR A 692 -14.14 6.86 -15.27
CA THR A 692 -13.55 7.40 -14.04
C THR A 692 -12.75 8.67 -14.31
N ALA A 693 -11.97 8.72 -15.39
CA ALA A 693 -11.19 9.91 -15.74
C ALA A 693 -12.07 11.13 -16.06
N ILE A 694 -13.14 10.93 -16.85
CA ILE A 694 -14.10 12.02 -17.20
C ILE A 694 -14.77 12.55 -15.93
N THR A 695 -15.18 11.68 -15.03
CA THR A 695 -15.89 12.05 -13.81
C THR A 695 -15.00 12.75 -12.77
N ARG A 696 -13.69 12.87 -12.98
CA ARG A 696 -12.78 13.64 -12.12
C ARG A 696 -12.86 15.15 -12.38
N ALA A 697 -13.41 15.58 -13.53
CA ALA A 697 -13.51 16.99 -13.88
C ALA A 697 -14.80 17.63 -13.34
N ARG A 698 -14.67 18.78 -12.68
CA ARG A 698 -15.80 19.53 -12.13
C ARG A 698 -16.31 20.65 -13.06
N LYS A 699 -15.38 21.45 -13.64
CA LYS A 699 -15.70 22.64 -14.43
C LYS A 699 -15.22 22.56 -15.85
N LEU A 700 -14.12 21.85 -16.10
CA LEU A 700 -13.51 21.78 -17.42
C LEU A 700 -12.80 20.44 -17.64
N LEU A 701 -13.01 19.83 -18.79
CA LEU A 701 -12.25 18.69 -19.26
C LEU A 701 -11.72 18.98 -20.66
N VAL A 702 -10.40 18.82 -20.85
CA VAL A 702 -9.74 18.86 -22.14
C VAL A 702 -9.15 17.49 -22.43
N LEU A 703 -9.73 16.78 -23.38
CA LEU A 703 -9.21 15.49 -23.86
C LEU A 703 -8.19 15.75 -24.97
N VAL A 704 -6.97 15.24 -24.83
CA VAL A 704 -5.86 15.45 -25.78
C VAL A 704 -5.36 14.08 -26.27
N GLY A 705 -5.38 13.84 -27.56
CA GLY A 705 -4.83 12.61 -28.11
C GLY A 705 -5.46 12.15 -29.42
N ASP A 706 -5.51 10.83 -29.59
CA ASP A 706 -6.10 10.18 -30.75
C ASP A 706 -7.64 10.15 -30.66
N ASP A 707 -8.29 10.43 -31.76
CA ASP A 707 -9.75 10.51 -31.87
C ASP A 707 -10.45 9.14 -31.83
N GLY A 708 -9.75 8.07 -32.20
CA GLY A 708 -10.29 6.70 -32.17
C GLY A 708 -10.21 6.03 -30.79
N THR A 709 -9.27 6.47 -29.93
CA THR A 709 -9.00 5.85 -28.63
C THR A 709 -10.19 5.94 -27.67
N PRO A 710 -10.87 7.10 -27.48
CA PRO A 710 -11.99 7.18 -26.55
C PRO A 710 -13.17 6.30 -26.96
N GLY A 711 -13.44 6.18 -28.26
CA GLY A 711 -14.48 5.29 -28.78
C GLY A 711 -14.18 3.82 -28.54
N LYS A 712 -12.92 3.39 -28.73
CA LYS A 712 -12.49 2.02 -28.41
C LYS A 712 -12.61 1.71 -26.93
N MET A 713 -12.23 2.64 -26.05
CA MET A 713 -12.36 2.48 -24.61
C MET A 713 -13.83 2.39 -24.18
N ALA A 714 -14.71 3.26 -24.70
CA ALA A 714 -16.13 3.24 -24.39
C ALA A 714 -16.81 1.92 -24.81
N ALA A 715 -16.45 1.38 -25.99
CA ALA A 715 -16.98 0.12 -26.49
C ALA A 715 -16.45 -1.12 -25.70
N ASN A 716 -15.30 -0.99 -25.02
CA ASN A 716 -14.68 -2.09 -24.28
C ASN A 716 -15.21 -2.16 -22.85
N ASP A 717 -16.20 -3.02 -22.61
CA ASP A 717 -16.77 -3.31 -21.30
C ASP A 717 -16.06 -4.44 -20.56
N ARG A 718 -14.94 -4.93 -21.07
CA ARG A 718 -14.09 -5.91 -20.39
C ARG A 718 -13.49 -5.28 -19.15
N GLN A 719 -14.35 -4.96 -18.17
CA GLN A 719 -13.93 -4.96 -16.79
C GLN A 719 -13.33 -6.34 -16.55
N GLN A 720 -12.12 -6.41 -15.99
CA GLN A 720 -11.58 -7.68 -15.58
C GLN A 720 -12.65 -8.37 -14.73
N ARG A 721 -13.21 -9.46 -15.25
CA ARG A 721 -14.17 -10.27 -14.51
C ARG A 721 -13.43 -10.80 -13.29
N ARG A 722 -13.69 -10.19 -12.16
CA ARG A 722 -13.12 -10.62 -10.90
C ARG A 722 -13.82 -11.88 -10.46
N TYR A 723 -13.05 -12.89 -10.10
CA TYR A 723 -13.58 -14.08 -9.47
C TYR A 723 -13.88 -13.77 -8.02
N SER A 724 -15.17 -13.73 -7.64
CA SER A 724 -15.67 -13.52 -6.30
C SER A 724 -16.89 -14.40 -6.06
N GLY A 725 -17.00 -15.00 -4.89
CA GLY A 725 -18.15 -15.78 -4.45
C GLY A 725 -19.13 -14.99 -3.59
N LEU A 726 -18.82 -13.73 -3.24
CA LEU A 726 -19.59 -12.91 -2.29
C LEU A 726 -21.08 -12.79 -2.68
N ARG A 727 -21.35 -12.47 -3.95
CA ARG A 727 -22.72 -12.38 -4.48
C ARG A 727 -23.52 -13.66 -4.24
N ARG A 728 -22.91 -14.82 -4.44
CA ARG A 728 -23.56 -16.13 -4.25
C ARG A 728 -23.83 -16.39 -2.77
N ARG A 729 -22.83 -16.17 -1.90
CA ARG A 729 -22.95 -16.37 -0.46
C ARG A 729 -24.05 -15.51 0.16
N LEU A 730 -24.17 -14.25 -0.28
CA LEU A 730 -25.25 -13.36 0.15
C LEU A 730 -26.62 -13.97 -0.18
N LYS A 731 -26.80 -14.50 -1.40
CA LYS A 731 -28.07 -15.13 -1.81
C LYS A 731 -28.37 -16.40 -1.02
N GLU A 732 -27.38 -17.26 -0.84
CA GLU A 732 -27.49 -18.49 -0.05
C GLU A 732 -27.80 -18.20 1.43
N GLY A 733 -27.22 -17.15 2.02
CA GLY A 733 -27.48 -16.74 3.40
C GLY A 733 -28.87 -16.12 3.63
N MET A 734 -29.54 -15.63 2.57
CA MET A 734 -30.93 -15.14 2.63
C MET A 734 -31.97 -16.23 2.38
N ALA A 735 -31.61 -17.28 1.65
CA ALA A 735 -32.49 -18.46 1.42
C ALA A 735 -32.67 -19.26 2.70
#